data_4ebccf94a25f23c975348d15029d9b95
#
_entry.id   4ebccf94a25f23c975348d15029d9b95
#
_cell.length_a   1.000
_cell.length_b   1.000
_cell.length_c   1.000
_cell.angle_alpha   90.00
_cell.angle_beta   90.00
_cell.angle_gamma   90.00
#
_symmetry.space_group_name_H-M   'P 1'
#
loop_
_entity.id
_entity.type
_entity.pdbx_description
1 polymer ?
#
loop_
_entity_poly.entity_id
_entity_poly.type
_entity_poly.pdbx_seq_one_letter_code
_entity_poly.pdbx_strand_id
1 'polypeptide(L)'
;MKFVKYLLILAVCCILLGAGSIIGLYKYVEPQLPDVATLRDVRLQIPMQVYSADGELMAQYGEKRRIPLTLNQIPPVMVKAFIATEDSRFYEHHGVDPVGIFRAASVALFSGHASQGASTITQQLARNFFLSPEKTLMRKIKEVFLAIRIEQLLSKDEILELYLNKIYLGYRAYGVGAAAQVYFGKPIAQLTLSEMATIAGLPKAPSTFNPLYSLDRATARRNVVLSRMLSEGYISQSEYDKARSDVIDANYHAPEIAFSAPYLTEMVRQEMVSRYGDKAYEDGYRVYTTVTRKVQQAAQQAVRNNVMDYDMRHGYRGPSNVLWKVGEGAWDSKKITDSLKALPTYGPLRPAVVTQADPQEAVAMMADGTSVSLRMEGVRWARPYRSDTLQGPTPRKVTDVVQTGQQIWVRQVGDAWWLAQVPDVNSALVSINPQNGAVMALVGGFDFNQSKFNRATQALRQVGSNIKPFLYTAAMDKGLTLASILNDVPISRWDAGAGSDWQPKNSPAQYAGPIRLRQGLGQSKNVVMVRAMRAMGVDYAAEYLQRFGFPAQNIVHTESLALGSASFTPLQVARGYSVMANGGFLVDPYFISKIENDQGGVLFEAKPKIACPECDIPVIYGDTPKSNVLENKDMEDVAISQERQNLAVPQPQLEQANQALVAQSGAQEYAPHVISTPLSFLIKSALNTNIFGEPGWQGTGWRAGRDLQRHDIGGKTGTTNSSKDAWFSGYGPGVVTSVWIGFDDHRRDLGRTTASGAIKDQISGYEGGAKSAQPAWDAYMKAVLEGVPEQPLTPPPGVVTVNIDRSTGQLANGGNSRAEYFIEGTQPTTQAVHEVGTEIIDNGETHELF
;
A
#
# COMPACT_ATOMS: atom_id res chain seq x y z
N MET A 1 86.54 -17.28 -17.12
CA MET A 1 85.70 -18.48 -16.84
C MET A 1 85.27 -18.63 -15.41
N LYS A 2 86.13 -18.50 -14.39
CA LYS A 2 85.83 -18.70 -12.94
C LYS A 2 84.68 -17.69 -12.46
N PHE A 3 84.77 -16.41 -12.85
CA PHE A 3 83.86 -15.35 -12.45
C PHE A 3 82.44 -15.60 -12.99
N VAL A 4 82.30 -15.98 -14.23
CA VAL A 4 80.97 -16.31 -14.88
C VAL A 4 80.32 -17.51 -14.20
N LYS A 5 81.08 -18.50 -13.77
CA LYS A 5 80.62 -19.67 -13.03
C LYS A 5 80.11 -19.31 -11.63
N TYR A 6 80.79 -18.42 -10.91
CA TYR A 6 80.32 -17.95 -9.61
C TYR A 6 79.05 -17.07 -9.75
N LEU A 7 78.93 -16.28 -10.80
CA LEU A 7 77.76 -15.45 -11.09
C LEU A 7 76.57 -16.30 -11.44
N LEU A 8 76.75 -17.41 -12.23
CA LEU A 8 75.71 -18.40 -12.51
C LEU A 8 75.23 -19.16 -11.24
N ILE A 9 76.23 -19.57 -10.38
CA ILE A 9 75.88 -20.24 -9.11
C ILE A 9 75.11 -19.30 -8.19
N LEU A 10 75.57 -18.06 -8.10
CA LEU A 10 74.78 -17.04 -7.31
C LEU A 10 73.39 -16.83 -7.87
N ALA A 11 73.26 -16.73 -9.20
CA ALA A 11 71.96 -16.62 -9.85
C ALA A 11 71.02 -17.81 -9.55
N VAL A 12 71.58 -19.06 -9.63
CA VAL A 12 70.82 -20.27 -9.31
C VAL A 12 70.41 -20.30 -7.82
N CYS A 13 71.32 -19.94 -6.90
CA CYS A 13 71.04 -19.85 -5.46
C CYS A 13 69.97 -18.81 -5.19
N CYS A 14 69.99 -17.65 -5.82
CA CYS A 14 68.97 -16.62 -5.69
C CYS A 14 67.62 -17.12 -6.20
N ILE A 15 67.58 -17.84 -7.31
CA ILE A 15 66.36 -18.46 -7.87
C ILE A 15 65.76 -19.50 -6.90
N LEU A 16 66.63 -20.39 -6.34
CA LEU A 16 66.20 -21.41 -5.38
C LEU A 16 65.69 -20.83 -4.07
N LEU A 17 66.35 -19.79 -3.54
CA LEU A 17 65.91 -19.05 -2.37
C LEU A 17 64.57 -18.32 -2.65
N GLY A 18 64.45 -17.72 -3.80
CA GLY A 18 63.19 -17.07 -4.24
C GLY A 18 62.02 -18.07 -4.34
N ALA A 19 62.26 -19.21 -4.98
CA ALA A 19 61.25 -20.28 -5.09
C ALA A 19 60.88 -20.86 -3.72
N GLY A 20 61.89 -21.13 -2.85
CA GLY A 20 61.66 -21.58 -1.48
C GLY A 20 60.82 -20.58 -0.65
N SER A 21 61.10 -19.28 -0.79
CA SER A 21 60.36 -18.20 -0.13
C SER A 21 58.90 -18.15 -0.62
N ILE A 22 58.67 -18.30 -1.91
CA ILE A 22 57.31 -18.31 -2.48
C ILE A 22 56.52 -19.54 -1.98
N ILE A 23 57.15 -20.73 -1.96
CA ILE A 23 56.52 -21.97 -1.46
C ILE A 23 56.19 -21.84 0.03
N GLY A 24 57.11 -21.31 0.84
CA GLY A 24 56.91 -21.07 2.27
C GLY A 24 55.75 -20.08 2.51
N LEU A 25 55.74 -19.00 1.74
CA LEU A 25 54.68 -17.99 1.82
C LEU A 25 53.30 -18.58 1.38
N TYR A 26 53.30 -19.40 0.34
CA TYR A 26 52.07 -20.12 -0.09
C TYR A 26 51.55 -21.03 1.02
N LYS A 27 52.38 -21.85 1.62
CA LYS A 27 52.01 -22.75 2.72
C LYS A 27 51.51 -22.00 3.97
N TYR A 28 52.00 -20.82 4.23
CA TYR A 28 51.57 -19.96 5.33
C TYR A 28 50.19 -19.36 5.05
N VAL A 29 49.91 -18.95 3.78
CA VAL A 29 48.68 -18.27 3.39
C VAL A 29 47.57 -19.27 3.02
N GLU A 30 47.91 -20.46 2.53
CA GLU A 30 46.98 -21.48 2.03
C GLU A 30 45.84 -21.82 2.98
N PRO A 31 46.04 -22.01 4.31
CA PRO A 31 44.91 -22.26 5.24
C PRO A 31 43.98 -21.06 5.44
N GLN A 32 44.40 -19.87 5.02
CA GLN A 32 43.65 -18.63 5.15
C GLN A 32 42.94 -18.24 3.86
N LEU A 33 43.08 -19.03 2.77
CA LEU A 33 42.43 -18.77 1.50
C LEU A 33 41.03 -19.35 1.52
N PRO A 34 40.00 -18.57 1.11
CA PRO A 34 38.67 -19.08 0.91
C PRO A 34 38.62 -20.12 -0.23
N ASP A 35 37.60 -20.99 -0.16
CA ASP A 35 37.38 -22.00 -1.20
C ASP A 35 36.88 -21.34 -2.50
N VAL A 36 37.66 -21.43 -3.55
CA VAL A 36 37.32 -20.88 -4.87
C VAL A 36 36.25 -21.70 -5.62
N ALA A 37 36.01 -22.98 -5.18
CA ALA A 37 34.97 -23.82 -5.80
C ALA A 37 33.58 -23.17 -5.71
N THR A 38 33.34 -22.35 -4.72
CA THR A 38 32.11 -21.55 -4.58
C THR A 38 31.85 -20.63 -5.78
N LEU A 39 32.83 -20.32 -6.62
CA LEU A 39 32.63 -19.51 -7.83
C LEU A 39 31.83 -20.23 -8.92
N ARG A 40 31.76 -21.57 -8.93
CA ARG A 40 30.96 -22.34 -9.90
C ARG A 40 29.45 -22.19 -9.63
N ASP A 41 29.09 -22.05 -8.37
CA ASP A 41 27.71 -21.97 -7.93
C ASP A 41 27.32 -20.54 -7.48
N VAL A 42 28.09 -19.53 -7.87
CA VAL A 42 27.83 -18.15 -7.49
C VAL A 42 26.50 -17.65 -8.06
N ARG A 43 25.53 -17.49 -7.19
CA ARG A 43 24.33 -16.68 -7.48
C ARG A 43 24.66 -15.21 -7.25
N LEU A 44 24.59 -14.45 -8.32
CA LEU A 44 24.76 -12.99 -8.24
C LEU A 44 23.52 -12.38 -7.57
N GLN A 45 23.73 -11.53 -6.57
CA GLN A 45 22.64 -10.87 -5.87
C GLN A 45 21.81 -10.03 -6.83
N ILE A 46 20.56 -10.41 -7.00
CA ILE A 46 19.57 -9.72 -7.85
C ILE A 46 18.48 -9.18 -6.92
N PRO A 47 18.10 -7.89 -7.02
CA PRO A 47 17.06 -7.33 -6.18
C PRO A 47 15.69 -7.97 -6.45
N MET A 48 14.89 -8.10 -5.39
CA MET A 48 13.49 -8.49 -5.49
C MET A 48 12.69 -7.43 -6.25
N GLN A 49 11.82 -7.87 -7.13
CA GLN A 49 10.92 -7.05 -7.92
C GLN A 49 9.47 -7.36 -7.55
N VAL A 50 8.68 -6.32 -7.31
CA VAL A 50 7.26 -6.43 -6.97
C VAL A 50 6.43 -5.87 -8.12
N TYR A 51 5.55 -6.71 -8.63
CA TYR A 51 4.69 -6.44 -9.78
C TYR A 51 3.22 -6.40 -9.37
N SER A 52 2.46 -5.59 -10.08
CA SER A 52 0.99 -5.64 -10.05
C SER A 52 0.46 -6.89 -10.77
N ALA A 53 -0.84 -7.16 -10.64
CA ALA A 53 -1.50 -8.26 -11.33
C ALA A 53 -1.48 -8.10 -12.87
N ASP A 54 -1.44 -6.87 -13.36
CA ASP A 54 -1.30 -6.51 -14.77
C ASP A 54 0.17 -6.42 -15.24
N GLY A 55 1.12 -6.89 -14.41
CA GLY A 55 2.53 -7.08 -14.79
C GLY A 55 3.39 -5.82 -14.76
N GLU A 56 2.92 -4.72 -14.17
CA GLU A 56 3.67 -3.48 -14.06
C GLU A 56 4.54 -3.44 -12.79
N LEU A 57 5.78 -2.95 -12.92
CA LEU A 57 6.72 -2.87 -11.80
C LEU A 57 6.29 -1.78 -10.80
N MET A 58 6.09 -2.18 -9.55
CA MET A 58 5.65 -1.31 -8.45
C MET A 58 6.77 -0.92 -7.50
N ALA A 59 7.71 -1.83 -7.24
CA ALA A 59 8.85 -1.61 -6.35
C ALA A 59 9.99 -2.56 -6.65
N GLN A 60 11.20 -2.15 -6.22
CA GLN A 60 12.39 -2.98 -6.25
C GLN A 60 13.10 -2.87 -4.90
N TYR A 61 13.43 -4.02 -4.28
CA TYR A 61 14.09 -4.10 -2.98
C TYR A 61 15.42 -4.83 -3.10
N GLY A 62 16.49 -4.20 -2.65
CA GLY A 62 17.86 -4.70 -2.67
C GLY A 62 18.84 -3.54 -2.87
N GLU A 63 20.06 -3.68 -2.29
CA GLU A 63 21.05 -2.62 -2.37
C GLU A 63 21.77 -2.55 -3.72
N LYS A 64 21.94 -3.70 -4.38
CA LYS A 64 22.76 -3.83 -5.58
C LYS A 64 21.89 -3.96 -6.81
N ARG A 65 22.04 -3.03 -7.74
CA ARG A 65 21.40 -3.14 -9.06
C ARG A 65 22.29 -4.03 -9.92
N ARG A 66 21.72 -5.15 -10.38
CA ARG A 66 22.44 -6.10 -11.23
C ARG A 66 21.48 -6.65 -12.28
N ILE A 67 21.98 -6.71 -13.51
CA ILE A 67 21.35 -7.35 -14.66
C ILE A 67 22.38 -8.37 -15.15
N PRO A 68 22.32 -9.63 -14.68
CA PRO A 68 23.26 -10.66 -15.09
C PRO A 68 23.13 -10.94 -16.59
N LEU A 69 24.27 -11.07 -17.26
CA LEU A 69 24.36 -11.35 -18.69
C LEU A 69 25.34 -12.48 -18.91
N THR A 70 25.00 -13.42 -19.78
CA THR A 70 25.99 -14.37 -20.29
C THR A 70 26.98 -13.64 -21.19
N LEU A 71 28.19 -14.17 -21.33
CA LEU A 71 29.24 -13.53 -22.14
C LEU A 71 28.78 -13.28 -23.58
N ASN A 72 27.97 -14.17 -24.13
CA ASN A 72 27.40 -14.05 -25.49
C ASN A 72 26.36 -12.90 -25.62
N GLN A 73 25.78 -12.46 -24.53
CA GLN A 73 24.84 -11.31 -24.49
C GLN A 73 25.58 -9.97 -24.40
N ILE A 74 26.87 -9.99 -24.07
CA ILE A 74 27.70 -8.78 -23.96
C ILE A 74 28.35 -8.49 -25.32
N PRO A 75 28.17 -7.28 -25.89
CA PRO A 75 28.79 -6.95 -27.16
C PRO A 75 30.32 -7.21 -27.15
N PRO A 76 30.89 -7.92 -28.17
CA PRO A 76 32.32 -8.21 -28.20
C PRO A 76 33.22 -6.96 -28.13
N VAL A 77 32.75 -5.83 -28.64
CA VAL A 77 33.45 -4.55 -28.57
C VAL A 77 33.58 -4.05 -27.12
N MET A 78 32.56 -4.25 -26.30
CA MET A 78 32.61 -3.92 -24.88
C MET A 78 33.59 -4.82 -24.12
N VAL A 79 33.56 -6.11 -24.38
CA VAL A 79 34.53 -7.07 -23.83
C VAL A 79 35.97 -6.62 -24.14
N LYS A 80 36.25 -6.29 -25.42
CA LYS A 80 37.53 -5.76 -25.86
C LYS A 80 37.93 -4.45 -25.18
N ALA A 81 36.99 -3.55 -24.92
CA ALA A 81 37.23 -2.30 -24.20
C ALA A 81 37.74 -2.55 -22.77
N PHE A 82 37.14 -3.51 -22.04
CA PHE A 82 37.60 -3.91 -20.71
C PHE A 82 38.97 -4.58 -20.76
N ILE A 83 39.20 -5.51 -21.69
CA ILE A 83 40.49 -6.19 -21.86
C ILE A 83 41.58 -5.17 -22.16
N ALA A 84 41.40 -4.30 -23.18
CA ALA A 84 42.36 -3.25 -23.54
C ALA A 84 42.71 -2.32 -22.37
N THR A 85 41.75 -2.09 -21.47
CA THR A 85 41.89 -1.10 -20.41
C THR A 85 42.46 -1.69 -19.12
N GLU A 86 41.97 -2.85 -18.72
CA GLU A 86 42.28 -3.45 -17.43
C GLU A 86 43.39 -4.52 -17.54
N ASP A 87 43.44 -5.29 -18.63
CA ASP A 87 44.33 -6.44 -18.77
C ASP A 87 44.53 -6.86 -20.23
N SER A 88 45.37 -6.13 -20.98
CA SER A 88 45.48 -6.32 -22.44
C SER A 88 46.00 -7.73 -22.82
N ARG A 89 46.65 -8.42 -21.88
CA ARG A 89 47.22 -9.77 -22.09
C ARG A 89 46.40 -10.85 -21.36
N PHE A 90 45.13 -10.59 -21.07
CA PHE A 90 44.26 -11.47 -20.28
C PHE A 90 44.28 -12.93 -20.73
N TYR A 91 44.26 -13.18 -22.03
CA TYR A 91 44.25 -14.53 -22.59
C TYR A 91 45.64 -15.21 -22.63
N GLU A 92 46.76 -14.49 -22.35
CA GLU A 92 48.11 -14.99 -22.45
C GLU A 92 48.72 -15.48 -21.13
N HIS A 93 48.24 -14.92 -19.99
CA HIS A 93 48.76 -15.28 -18.69
C HIS A 93 47.81 -16.18 -17.90
N HIS A 94 48.27 -16.74 -16.77
CA HIS A 94 47.54 -17.63 -15.86
C HIS A 94 47.28 -16.97 -14.50
N GLY A 95 46.40 -16.00 -14.41
CA GLY A 95 46.01 -15.29 -13.17
C GLY A 95 46.89 -14.11 -12.80
N VAL A 96 48.19 -14.18 -13.11
CA VAL A 96 49.18 -13.11 -12.87
C VAL A 96 49.90 -12.81 -14.18
N ASP A 97 50.14 -11.54 -14.48
CA ASP A 97 50.92 -11.12 -15.64
C ASP A 97 52.34 -10.68 -15.24
N PRO A 98 53.36 -11.60 -15.31
CA PRO A 98 54.74 -11.25 -14.94
C PRO A 98 55.35 -10.14 -15.81
N VAL A 99 55.03 -10.12 -17.12
CA VAL A 99 55.53 -9.10 -18.04
C VAL A 99 54.89 -7.72 -17.74
N GLY A 100 53.60 -7.71 -17.41
CA GLY A 100 52.90 -6.50 -16.96
C GLY A 100 53.49 -5.94 -15.65
N ILE A 101 53.80 -6.82 -14.69
CA ILE A 101 54.49 -6.45 -13.42
C ILE A 101 55.86 -5.85 -13.70
N PHE A 102 56.65 -6.50 -14.53
CA PHE A 102 57.99 -6.00 -14.89
C PHE A 102 57.94 -4.65 -15.60
N ARG A 103 57.02 -4.48 -16.55
CA ARG A 103 56.78 -3.20 -17.22
C ARG A 103 56.33 -2.11 -16.25
N ALA A 104 55.41 -2.39 -15.32
CA ALA A 104 54.94 -1.42 -14.33
C ALA A 104 56.07 -1.03 -13.36
N ALA A 105 56.87 -1.99 -12.92
CA ALA A 105 58.06 -1.76 -12.08
C ALA A 105 59.09 -0.89 -12.78
N SER A 106 59.36 -1.15 -14.05
CA SER A 106 60.30 -0.36 -14.87
C SER A 106 59.82 1.09 -14.99
N VAL A 107 58.56 1.28 -15.33
CA VAL A 107 57.97 2.64 -15.44
C VAL A 107 58.07 3.37 -14.10
N ALA A 108 57.73 2.70 -12.97
CA ALA A 108 57.82 3.30 -11.63
C ALA A 108 59.26 3.72 -11.27
N LEU A 109 60.25 2.90 -11.67
CA LEU A 109 61.67 3.18 -11.41
C LEU A 109 62.17 4.38 -12.23
N PHE A 110 61.75 4.49 -13.50
CA PHE A 110 62.23 5.56 -14.38
C PHE A 110 61.42 6.86 -14.27
N SER A 111 60.12 6.80 -13.93
CA SER A 111 59.26 8.01 -13.86
C SER A 111 59.08 8.55 -12.43
N GLY A 112 59.55 7.85 -11.40
CA GLY A 112 59.36 8.23 -10.00
C GLY A 112 57.92 8.10 -9.48
N HIS A 113 56.99 7.68 -10.35
CA HIS A 113 55.58 7.55 -10.00
C HIS A 113 55.01 6.22 -10.49
N ALA A 114 54.27 5.52 -9.63
CA ALA A 114 53.54 4.30 -9.97
C ALA A 114 52.25 4.65 -10.80
N SER A 115 52.44 4.95 -12.08
CA SER A 115 51.35 5.42 -12.97
C SER A 115 50.54 4.30 -13.64
N GLN A 116 51.05 3.07 -13.67
CA GLN A 116 50.41 1.91 -14.28
C GLN A 116 50.02 0.85 -13.25
N GLY A 117 48.76 0.38 -13.33
CA GLY A 117 48.31 -0.77 -12.56
C GLY A 117 48.81 -2.08 -13.16
N ALA A 118 49.26 -3.04 -12.35
CA ALA A 118 49.72 -4.36 -12.76
C ALA A 118 48.78 -5.47 -12.26
N SER A 119 47.58 -5.17 -11.87
CA SER A 119 46.60 -6.16 -11.42
C SER A 119 45.79 -6.68 -12.59
N THR A 120 45.67 -8.00 -12.72
CA THR A 120 44.92 -8.68 -13.77
C THR A 120 43.43 -8.67 -13.46
N ILE A 121 42.58 -8.94 -14.47
CA ILE A 121 41.10 -9.12 -14.33
C ILE A 121 40.84 -10.24 -13.30
N THR A 122 41.59 -11.35 -13.32
CA THR A 122 41.42 -12.46 -12.38
C THR A 122 41.76 -12.05 -10.95
N GLN A 123 42.78 -11.22 -10.75
CA GLN A 123 43.10 -10.64 -9.43
C GLN A 123 42.01 -9.71 -8.94
N GLN A 124 41.45 -8.89 -9.82
CA GLN A 124 40.30 -8.03 -9.47
C GLN A 124 39.06 -8.85 -9.12
N LEU A 125 38.79 -9.95 -9.82
CA LEU A 125 37.73 -10.89 -9.53
C LEU A 125 37.90 -11.51 -8.14
N ALA A 126 39.13 -12.05 -7.85
CA ALA A 126 39.50 -12.61 -6.54
C ALA A 126 39.25 -11.63 -5.41
N ARG A 127 39.67 -10.37 -5.58
CA ARG A 127 39.43 -9.30 -4.62
C ARG A 127 37.92 -9.04 -4.42
N ASN A 128 37.16 -8.94 -5.48
CA ASN A 128 35.73 -8.56 -5.42
C ASN A 128 34.84 -9.66 -4.81
N PHE A 129 35.28 -10.92 -4.82
CA PHE A 129 34.51 -12.04 -4.25
C PHE A 129 34.95 -12.40 -2.84
N PHE A 130 36.26 -12.40 -2.57
CA PHE A 130 36.79 -13.08 -1.40
C PHE A 130 37.54 -12.19 -0.38
N LEU A 131 37.86 -10.94 -0.74
CA LEU A 131 38.76 -10.13 0.10
C LEU A 131 38.08 -8.82 0.54
N SER A 132 38.51 -8.36 1.72
CA SER A 132 38.06 -7.07 2.26
C SER A 132 38.62 -5.88 1.45
N PRO A 133 37.99 -4.69 1.52
CA PRO A 133 38.46 -3.51 0.79
C PRO A 133 39.77 -2.91 1.35
N GLU A 134 40.29 -3.40 2.46
CA GLU A 134 41.53 -2.91 3.09
C GLU A 134 42.75 -3.06 2.19
N LYS A 135 43.58 -2.02 2.10
CA LYS A 135 44.79 -2.01 1.27
C LYS A 135 46.02 -2.48 2.05
N THR A 136 46.19 -3.79 2.23
CA THR A 136 47.33 -4.40 2.91
C THR A 136 48.15 -5.24 1.96
N LEU A 137 49.50 -5.40 2.26
CA LEU A 137 50.35 -6.27 1.48
C LEU A 137 49.89 -7.73 1.55
N MET A 138 49.43 -8.19 2.71
CA MET A 138 48.94 -9.56 2.89
C MET A 138 47.69 -9.81 2.02
N ARG A 139 46.77 -8.83 1.91
CA ARG A 139 45.66 -8.94 0.98
C ARG A 139 46.14 -9.10 -0.47
N LYS A 140 47.17 -8.35 -0.89
CA LYS A 140 47.68 -8.47 -2.26
C LYS A 140 48.34 -9.83 -2.52
N ILE A 141 48.97 -10.41 -1.53
CA ILE A 141 49.53 -11.78 -1.61
C ILE A 141 48.39 -12.80 -1.77
N LYS A 142 47.33 -12.69 -0.94
CA LYS A 142 46.14 -13.53 -1.06
C LYS A 142 45.46 -13.38 -2.43
N GLU A 143 45.37 -12.17 -2.97
CA GLU A 143 44.82 -11.87 -4.29
C GLU A 143 45.56 -12.63 -5.41
N VAL A 144 46.89 -12.69 -5.36
CA VAL A 144 47.77 -13.42 -6.32
C VAL A 144 47.50 -14.92 -6.26
N PHE A 145 47.48 -15.52 -5.08
CA PHE A 145 47.29 -16.97 -4.93
C PHE A 145 45.86 -17.37 -5.27
N LEU A 146 44.86 -16.56 -4.91
CA LEU A 146 43.47 -16.79 -5.32
C LEU A 146 43.33 -16.70 -6.84
N ALA A 147 43.95 -15.73 -7.50
CA ALA A 147 43.89 -15.60 -8.95
C ALA A 147 44.44 -16.83 -9.67
N ILE A 148 45.56 -17.38 -9.18
CA ILE A 148 46.12 -18.64 -9.75
C ILE A 148 45.14 -19.82 -9.56
N ARG A 149 44.53 -19.95 -8.38
CA ARG A 149 43.53 -21.02 -8.11
C ARG A 149 42.28 -20.87 -8.96
N ILE A 150 41.78 -19.63 -9.17
CA ILE A 150 40.63 -19.32 -10.00
C ILE A 150 40.89 -19.77 -11.46
N GLU A 151 42.07 -19.48 -12.02
CA GLU A 151 42.42 -19.86 -13.38
C GLU A 151 42.66 -21.41 -13.56
N GLN A 152 42.88 -22.13 -12.47
CA GLN A 152 42.89 -23.60 -12.47
C GLN A 152 41.46 -24.19 -12.46
N LEU A 153 40.49 -23.45 -11.97
CA LEU A 153 39.10 -23.89 -11.78
C LEU A 153 38.17 -23.48 -12.92
N LEU A 154 38.33 -22.28 -13.46
CA LEU A 154 37.48 -21.64 -14.45
C LEU A 154 38.25 -21.30 -15.73
N SER A 155 37.57 -21.38 -16.86
CA SER A 155 38.05 -20.89 -18.15
C SER A 155 38.16 -19.35 -18.16
N LYS A 156 38.92 -18.82 -19.11
CA LYS A 156 39.03 -17.36 -19.32
C LYS A 156 37.66 -16.69 -19.54
N ASP A 157 36.81 -17.34 -20.31
CA ASP A 157 35.49 -16.80 -20.64
C ASP A 157 34.56 -16.79 -19.43
N GLU A 158 34.60 -17.82 -18.57
CA GLU A 158 33.87 -17.85 -17.30
C GLU A 158 34.36 -16.77 -16.32
N ILE A 159 35.68 -16.59 -16.23
CA ILE A 159 36.29 -15.52 -15.40
C ILE A 159 35.84 -14.14 -15.88
N LEU A 160 35.80 -13.94 -17.17
CA LEU A 160 35.41 -12.65 -17.78
C LEU A 160 33.91 -12.38 -17.60
N GLU A 161 33.07 -13.40 -17.77
CA GLU A 161 31.63 -13.33 -17.50
C GLU A 161 31.34 -12.93 -16.04
N LEU A 162 31.97 -13.63 -15.09
CA LEU A 162 31.85 -13.30 -13.66
C LEU A 162 32.34 -11.88 -13.35
N TYR A 163 33.48 -11.49 -13.95
CA TYR A 163 34.04 -10.15 -13.73
C TYR A 163 33.10 -9.05 -14.23
N LEU A 164 32.62 -9.15 -15.48
CA LEU A 164 31.75 -8.16 -16.10
C LEU A 164 30.38 -8.05 -15.41
N ASN A 165 29.95 -9.09 -14.73
CA ASN A 165 28.71 -9.09 -13.94
C ASN A 165 28.89 -8.66 -12.48
N LYS A 166 30.11 -8.74 -11.92
CA LYS A 166 30.37 -8.45 -10.50
C LYS A 166 30.91 -7.06 -10.24
N ILE A 167 31.66 -6.49 -11.20
CA ILE A 167 32.40 -5.24 -11.01
C ILE A 167 31.47 -4.09 -10.62
N TYR A 168 31.88 -3.30 -9.60
CA TYR A 168 31.17 -2.09 -9.21
C TYR A 168 31.50 -0.94 -10.14
N LEU A 169 30.52 -0.30 -10.72
CA LEU A 169 30.63 0.74 -11.75
C LEU A 169 30.03 2.09 -11.33
N GLY A 170 29.75 2.29 -10.06
CA GLY A 170 29.15 3.53 -9.54
C GLY A 170 27.62 3.50 -9.47
N TYR A 171 27.02 4.44 -8.73
CA TYR A 171 25.54 4.59 -8.57
C TYR A 171 24.79 3.26 -8.30
N ARG A 172 25.38 2.40 -7.46
CA ARG A 172 24.86 1.05 -7.16
C ARG A 172 24.80 0.09 -8.34
N ALA A 173 25.37 0.46 -9.51
CA ALA A 173 25.46 -0.41 -10.66
C ALA A 173 26.58 -1.44 -10.46
N TYR A 174 26.21 -2.70 -10.41
CA TYR A 174 27.10 -3.85 -10.35
C TYR A 174 26.98 -4.65 -11.66
N GLY A 175 28.06 -4.72 -12.42
CA GLY A 175 28.11 -5.31 -13.76
C GLY A 175 27.71 -4.36 -14.87
N VAL A 176 28.12 -4.75 -16.09
CA VAL A 176 28.00 -3.93 -17.30
C VAL A 176 26.55 -3.74 -17.75
N GLY A 177 25.70 -4.75 -17.54
CA GLY A 177 24.28 -4.65 -17.86
C GLY A 177 23.56 -3.58 -17.02
N ALA A 178 23.84 -3.56 -15.70
CA ALA A 178 23.29 -2.55 -14.81
C ALA A 178 23.86 -1.14 -15.12
N ALA A 179 25.13 -1.03 -15.48
CA ALA A 179 25.74 0.24 -15.83
C ALA A 179 25.13 0.82 -17.11
N ALA A 180 24.87 0.01 -18.13
CA ALA A 180 24.19 0.41 -19.37
C ALA A 180 22.82 1.04 -19.05
N GLN A 181 22.04 0.40 -18.19
CA GLN A 181 20.73 0.89 -17.81
C GLN A 181 20.82 2.15 -16.93
N VAL A 182 21.73 2.16 -15.93
CA VAL A 182 21.83 3.29 -14.98
C VAL A 182 22.31 4.57 -15.61
N TYR A 183 23.29 4.49 -16.54
CA TYR A 183 23.88 5.68 -17.14
C TYR A 183 23.21 6.14 -18.44
N PHE A 184 22.72 5.19 -19.24
CA PHE A 184 22.21 5.47 -20.58
C PHE A 184 20.76 5.05 -20.81
N GLY A 185 20.11 4.35 -19.87
CA GLY A 185 18.72 3.88 -19.99
C GLY A 185 18.51 2.88 -21.14
N LYS A 186 19.59 2.20 -21.59
CA LYS A 186 19.58 1.34 -22.77
C LYS A 186 19.96 -0.09 -22.41
N PRO A 187 19.40 -1.09 -23.11
CA PRO A 187 19.98 -2.43 -23.12
C PRO A 187 21.44 -2.38 -23.64
N ILE A 188 22.31 -3.24 -23.10
CA ILE A 188 23.74 -3.23 -23.43
C ILE A 188 24.04 -3.35 -24.92
N ALA A 189 23.21 -4.08 -25.66
CA ALA A 189 23.33 -4.27 -27.11
C ALA A 189 23.09 -2.99 -27.95
N GLN A 190 22.46 -1.96 -27.36
CA GLN A 190 22.14 -0.69 -28.02
C GLN A 190 23.13 0.42 -27.70
N LEU A 191 24.18 0.13 -26.92
CA LEU A 191 25.20 1.11 -26.58
C LEU A 191 26.11 1.42 -27.79
N THR A 192 26.46 2.69 -27.93
CA THR A 192 27.49 3.13 -28.88
C THR A 192 28.88 2.77 -28.37
N LEU A 193 29.89 2.81 -29.27
CA LEU A 193 31.30 2.60 -28.89
C LEU A 193 31.74 3.60 -27.80
N SER A 194 31.33 4.85 -27.91
CA SER A 194 31.60 5.90 -26.90
C SER A 194 31.05 5.56 -25.53
N GLU A 195 29.78 5.09 -25.48
CA GLU A 195 29.12 4.68 -24.24
C GLU A 195 29.76 3.44 -23.63
N MET A 196 30.10 2.43 -24.44
CA MET A 196 30.81 1.22 -24.01
C MET A 196 32.20 1.56 -23.43
N ALA A 197 32.95 2.43 -24.09
CA ALA A 197 34.24 2.88 -23.62
C ALA A 197 34.15 3.71 -22.32
N THR A 198 33.08 4.48 -22.18
CA THR A 198 32.80 5.22 -20.94
C THR A 198 32.60 4.26 -19.78
N ILE A 199 31.77 3.21 -19.93
CA ILE A 199 31.56 2.18 -18.90
C ILE A 199 32.85 1.43 -18.59
N ALA A 200 33.65 1.03 -19.61
CA ALA A 200 34.90 0.34 -19.43
C ALA A 200 35.99 1.19 -18.73
N GLY A 201 35.81 2.49 -18.68
CA GLY A 201 36.67 3.41 -17.94
C GLY A 201 36.39 3.48 -16.44
N LEU A 202 35.23 3.05 -15.97
CA LEU A 202 34.77 3.21 -14.59
C LEU A 202 35.51 2.37 -13.53
N PRO A 203 35.97 1.13 -13.79
CA PRO A 203 36.58 0.29 -12.76
C PRO A 203 37.72 0.94 -11.99
N LYS A 204 38.49 1.81 -12.63
CA LYS A 204 39.64 2.50 -12.04
C LYS A 204 39.24 3.35 -10.81
N ALA A 205 38.12 4.11 -10.92
CA ALA A 205 37.57 4.90 -9.80
C ALA A 205 36.11 5.26 -10.13
N PRO A 206 35.15 4.39 -9.81
CA PRO A 206 33.76 4.53 -10.21
C PRO A 206 33.06 5.79 -9.69
N SER A 207 33.49 6.31 -8.55
CA SER A 207 32.97 7.56 -7.96
C SER A 207 33.57 8.82 -8.60
N THR A 208 34.74 8.72 -9.22
CA THR A 208 35.48 9.88 -9.75
C THR A 208 35.30 10.06 -11.27
N PHE A 209 35.31 8.93 -12.03
CA PHE A 209 35.21 8.94 -13.49
C PHE A 209 33.78 8.74 -14.01
N ASN A 210 32.83 8.81 -13.17
CA ASN A 210 31.44 8.63 -13.49
C ASN A 210 30.85 9.90 -14.13
N PRO A 211 30.16 9.76 -15.29
CA PRO A 211 29.70 10.88 -16.08
C PRO A 211 28.63 11.73 -15.36
N LEU A 212 27.90 11.18 -14.40
CA LEU A 212 26.91 11.90 -13.59
C LEU A 212 27.57 12.76 -12.50
N TYR A 213 28.84 12.47 -12.15
CA TYR A 213 29.60 13.27 -11.19
C TYR A 213 30.44 14.34 -11.88
N SER A 214 31.16 13.97 -12.95
CA SER A 214 32.00 14.89 -13.73
C SER A 214 32.12 14.42 -15.15
N LEU A 215 31.46 15.12 -16.05
CA LEU A 215 31.48 14.85 -17.49
C LEU A 215 32.88 14.97 -18.08
N ASP A 216 33.66 16.00 -17.67
CA ASP A 216 35.05 16.22 -18.15
C ASP A 216 35.97 15.06 -17.80
N ARG A 217 35.90 14.56 -16.54
CA ARG A 217 36.71 13.42 -16.08
C ARG A 217 36.31 12.13 -16.77
N ALA A 218 35.01 11.92 -16.97
CA ALA A 218 34.47 10.78 -17.70
C ALA A 218 34.94 10.80 -19.16
N THR A 219 34.85 11.95 -19.83
CA THR A 219 35.32 12.15 -21.21
C THR A 219 36.82 11.88 -21.35
N ALA A 220 37.63 12.46 -20.46
CA ALA A 220 39.06 12.20 -20.43
C ALA A 220 39.38 10.69 -20.24
N ARG A 221 38.67 10.02 -19.33
CA ARG A 221 38.86 8.59 -19.07
C ARG A 221 38.38 7.73 -20.25
N ARG A 222 37.24 8.02 -20.86
CA ARG A 222 36.74 7.37 -22.08
C ARG A 222 37.81 7.44 -23.21
N ASN A 223 38.39 8.62 -23.43
CA ASN A 223 39.40 8.82 -24.48
C ASN A 223 40.65 7.96 -24.22
N VAL A 224 41.03 7.72 -22.96
CA VAL A 224 42.11 6.77 -22.63
C VAL A 224 41.71 5.34 -22.99
N VAL A 225 40.45 4.92 -22.75
CA VAL A 225 39.99 3.59 -23.18
C VAL A 225 40.05 3.46 -24.69
N LEU A 226 39.49 4.41 -25.43
CA LEU A 226 39.47 4.41 -26.90
C LEU A 226 40.89 4.37 -27.48
N SER A 227 41.84 5.13 -26.88
CA SER A 227 43.24 5.11 -27.31
C SER A 227 43.87 3.73 -27.11
N ARG A 228 43.57 3.05 -26.02
CA ARG A 228 44.07 1.68 -25.78
C ARG A 228 43.43 0.68 -26.76
N MET A 229 42.13 0.78 -27.01
CA MET A 229 41.46 -0.08 -28.00
C MET A 229 42.07 0.08 -29.41
N LEU A 230 42.41 1.31 -29.77
CA LEU A 230 43.11 1.57 -31.04
C LEU A 230 44.53 0.97 -31.07
N SER A 231 45.32 1.14 -30.00
CA SER A 231 46.67 0.58 -29.90
C SER A 231 46.73 -0.93 -29.93
N GLU A 232 45.67 -1.61 -29.38
CA GLU A 232 45.53 -3.07 -29.40
C GLU A 232 44.86 -3.55 -30.74
N GLY A 233 44.54 -2.67 -31.67
CA GLY A 233 43.92 -3.02 -32.95
C GLY A 233 42.47 -3.49 -32.86
N TYR A 234 41.79 -3.19 -31.80
CA TYR A 234 40.38 -3.58 -31.56
C TYR A 234 39.39 -2.67 -32.27
N ILE A 235 39.79 -1.45 -32.58
CA ILE A 235 39.01 -0.48 -33.35
C ILE A 235 39.90 0.18 -34.42
N SER A 236 39.31 0.65 -35.51
CA SER A 236 40.01 1.41 -36.56
C SER A 236 40.19 2.87 -36.14
N GLN A 237 41.08 3.59 -36.84
CA GLN A 237 41.27 5.04 -36.65
C GLN A 237 39.96 5.82 -36.83
N SER A 238 39.16 5.47 -37.85
CA SER A 238 37.87 6.11 -38.10
C SER A 238 36.86 5.94 -36.96
N GLU A 239 36.79 4.74 -36.41
CA GLU A 239 35.94 4.45 -35.24
C GLU A 239 36.40 5.21 -34.01
N TYR A 240 37.71 5.27 -33.78
CA TYR A 240 38.32 6.05 -32.71
C TYR A 240 37.96 7.52 -32.80
N ASP A 241 38.18 8.14 -33.99
CA ASP A 241 37.92 9.57 -34.17
C ASP A 241 36.46 9.92 -34.00
N LYS A 242 35.56 9.09 -34.50
CA LYS A 242 34.11 9.23 -34.33
C LYS A 242 33.74 9.12 -32.84
N ALA A 243 34.12 8.05 -32.17
CA ALA A 243 33.72 7.82 -30.75
C ALA A 243 34.36 8.85 -29.79
N ARG A 244 35.52 9.41 -30.14
CA ARG A 244 36.17 10.47 -29.38
C ARG A 244 35.43 11.81 -29.50
N SER A 245 34.86 12.08 -30.65
CA SER A 245 34.08 13.33 -30.90
C SER A 245 32.67 13.27 -30.34
N ASP A 246 32.14 12.07 -30.07
CA ASP A 246 30.80 11.92 -29.51
C ASP A 246 30.68 12.60 -28.13
N VAL A 247 29.56 13.29 -27.91
CA VAL A 247 29.19 13.83 -26.59
C VAL A 247 28.64 12.70 -25.74
N ILE A 248 29.11 12.58 -24.49
CA ILE A 248 28.54 11.64 -23.53
C ILE A 248 27.20 12.20 -23.02
N ASP A 249 26.10 11.62 -23.49
CA ASP A 249 24.75 11.93 -23.01
C ASP A 249 24.33 10.90 -21.92
N ALA A 250 24.88 11.08 -20.72
CA ALA A 250 24.59 10.24 -19.58
C ALA A 250 23.66 10.95 -18.59
N ASN A 251 22.56 10.31 -18.28
CA ASN A 251 21.60 10.74 -17.27
C ASN A 251 21.35 9.61 -16.28
N TYR A 252 20.91 9.95 -15.06
CA TYR A 252 20.56 8.92 -14.10
C TYR A 252 19.22 8.28 -14.44
N HIS A 253 19.28 7.01 -14.81
CA HIS A 253 18.08 6.19 -15.05
C HIS A 253 17.79 5.31 -13.84
N ALA A 254 16.78 5.71 -13.05
CA ALA A 254 16.23 4.82 -12.03
C ALA A 254 15.51 3.64 -12.72
N PRO A 255 15.29 2.49 -12.01
CA PRO A 255 14.34 1.50 -12.49
C PRO A 255 13.01 2.18 -12.78
N GLU A 256 12.45 1.96 -13.94
CA GLU A 256 11.18 2.54 -14.32
C GLU A 256 10.06 1.89 -13.51
N ILE A 257 9.77 2.49 -12.35
CA ILE A 257 8.63 2.12 -11.53
C ILE A 257 7.38 2.66 -12.22
N ALA A 258 6.58 1.79 -12.79
CA ALA A 258 5.39 2.16 -13.54
C ALA A 258 4.37 2.90 -12.68
N PHE A 259 4.19 2.45 -11.43
CA PHE A 259 3.47 3.18 -10.39
C PHE A 259 3.88 2.69 -9.01
N SER A 260 3.70 3.53 -7.99
CA SER A 260 4.10 3.22 -6.62
C SER A 260 2.88 2.98 -5.72
N ALA A 261 2.93 1.89 -4.93
CA ALA A 261 1.96 1.58 -3.87
C ALA A 261 2.70 1.17 -2.59
N PRO A 262 3.39 2.12 -1.90
CA PRO A 262 4.41 1.79 -0.91
C PRO A 262 3.89 1.05 0.32
N TYR A 263 2.65 1.30 0.78
CA TYR A 263 2.07 0.53 1.89
C TYR A 263 1.91 -0.95 1.53
N LEU A 264 1.43 -1.24 0.32
CA LEU A 264 1.26 -2.61 -0.14
C LEU A 264 2.61 -3.29 -0.41
N THR A 265 3.52 -2.61 -1.11
CA THR A 265 4.82 -3.19 -1.44
C THR A 265 5.70 -3.40 -0.20
N GLU A 266 5.51 -2.60 0.87
CA GLU A 266 6.14 -2.84 2.17
C GLU A 266 5.57 -4.10 2.85
N MET A 267 4.26 -4.36 2.75
CA MET A 267 3.66 -5.62 3.23
C MET A 267 4.25 -6.82 2.46
N VAL A 268 4.40 -6.70 1.14
CA VAL A 268 5.05 -7.74 0.31
C VAL A 268 6.49 -7.96 0.78
N ARG A 269 7.26 -6.88 1.00
CA ARG A 269 8.62 -6.98 1.50
C ARG A 269 8.70 -7.73 2.83
N GLN A 270 7.83 -7.39 3.79
CA GLN A 270 7.77 -8.04 5.10
C GLN A 270 7.43 -9.54 4.98
N GLU A 271 6.46 -9.88 4.16
CA GLU A 271 6.07 -11.26 3.89
C GLU A 271 7.21 -12.07 3.25
N MET A 272 7.89 -11.49 2.27
CA MET A 272 9.02 -12.12 1.60
C MET A 272 10.20 -12.34 2.55
N VAL A 273 10.49 -11.36 3.42
CA VAL A 273 11.53 -11.51 4.46
C VAL A 273 11.13 -12.56 5.49
N SER A 274 9.85 -12.63 5.86
CA SER A 274 9.34 -13.69 6.75
C SER A 274 9.52 -15.10 6.17
N ARG A 275 9.32 -15.27 4.85
CA ARG A 275 9.42 -16.56 4.16
C ARG A 275 10.86 -16.96 3.83
N TYR A 276 11.70 -16.02 3.40
CA TYR A 276 12.99 -16.29 2.77
C TYR A 276 14.19 -15.64 3.49
N GLY A 277 13.95 -14.87 4.58
CA GLY A 277 15.00 -14.13 5.28
C GLY A 277 15.71 -13.13 4.37
N ASP A 278 17.02 -12.96 4.56
CA ASP A 278 17.83 -12.01 3.78
C ASP A 278 17.90 -12.35 2.27
N LYS A 279 17.66 -13.61 1.92
CA LYS A 279 17.57 -14.06 0.52
C LYS A 279 16.47 -13.34 -0.26
N ALA A 280 15.44 -12.85 0.42
CA ALA A 280 14.40 -12.02 -0.19
C ALA A 280 14.98 -10.82 -0.97
N TYR A 281 16.13 -10.27 -0.55
CA TYR A 281 16.78 -9.14 -1.20
C TYR A 281 17.84 -9.50 -2.24
N GLU A 282 18.20 -10.77 -2.33
CA GLU A 282 19.40 -11.20 -3.04
C GLU A 282 19.16 -12.21 -4.17
N ASP A 283 18.09 -13.02 -4.08
CA ASP A 283 17.86 -14.15 -4.99
C ASP A 283 16.96 -13.81 -6.20
N GLY A 284 16.68 -12.53 -6.44
CA GLY A 284 16.00 -12.08 -7.65
C GLY A 284 14.53 -12.47 -7.75
N TYR A 285 13.84 -12.63 -6.62
CA TYR A 285 12.42 -12.97 -6.63
C TYR A 285 11.58 -11.96 -7.40
N ARG A 286 10.66 -12.47 -8.19
CA ARG A 286 9.58 -11.71 -8.83
C ARG A 286 8.28 -12.01 -8.11
N VAL A 287 7.73 -11.01 -7.44
CA VAL A 287 6.53 -11.14 -6.62
C VAL A 287 5.38 -10.43 -7.31
N TYR A 288 4.34 -11.17 -7.68
CA TYR A 288 3.14 -10.63 -8.28
C TYR A 288 2.08 -10.46 -7.22
N THR A 289 1.48 -9.28 -7.20
CA THR A 289 0.39 -8.94 -6.26
C THR A 289 -0.97 -9.17 -6.92
N THR A 290 -2.03 -9.00 -6.12
CA THR A 290 -3.41 -9.08 -6.58
C THR A 290 -3.97 -7.76 -7.12
N VAL A 291 -3.26 -6.64 -6.93
CA VAL A 291 -3.75 -5.31 -7.33
C VAL A 291 -3.39 -4.98 -8.76
N THR A 292 -4.27 -4.27 -9.45
CA THR A 292 -3.98 -3.67 -10.75
C THR A 292 -3.65 -2.18 -10.60
N ARG A 293 -2.93 -1.61 -11.56
CA ARG A 293 -2.57 -0.18 -11.57
C ARG A 293 -3.79 0.71 -11.46
N LYS A 294 -4.79 0.52 -12.33
CA LYS A 294 -6.01 1.35 -12.40
C LYS A 294 -6.70 1.43 -11.03
N VAL A 295 -6.93 0.28 -10.42
CA VAL A 295 -7.70 0.16 -9.17
C VAL A 295 -6.92 0.70 -7.98
N GLN A 296 -5.62 0.38 -7.88
CA GLN A 296 -4.77 0.87 -6.79
C GLN A 296 -4.55 2.40 -6.87
N GLN A 297 -4.32 2.95 -8.05
CA GLN A 297 -4.19 4.40 -8.23
C GLN A 297 -5.49 5.14 -7.91
N ALA A 298 -6.65 4.60 -8.29
CA ALA A 298 -7.94 5.16 -7.94
C ALA A 298 -8.13 5.24 -6.42
N ALA A 299 -7.74 4.20 -5.68
CA ALA A 299 -7.79 4.19 -4.22
C ALA A 299 -6.88 5.25 -3.59
N GLN A 300 -5.64 5.36 -4.06
CA GLN A 300 -4.68 6.36 -3.59
C GLN A 300 -5.17 7.78 -3.85
N GLN A 301 -5.72 8.03 -5.03
CA GLN A 301 -6.27 9.33 -5.40
C GLN A 301 -7.50 9.68 -4.55
N ALA A 302 -8.41 8.71 -4.35
CA ALA A 302 -9.60 8.90 -3.52
C ALA A 302 -9.24 9.27 -2.08
N VAL A 303 -8.30 8.53 -1.47
CA VAL A 303 -7.82 8.81 -0.11
C VAL A 303 -7.14 10.17 -0.03
N ARG A 304 -6.23 10.48 -0.96
CA ARG A 304 -5.49 11.77 -0.96
C ARG A 304 -6.42 12.95 -1.12
N ASN A 305 -7.34 12.89 -2.08
CA ASN A 305 -8.29 13.97 -2.29
C ASN A 305 -9.17 14.19 -1.07
N ASN A 306 -9.71 13.12 -0.50
CA ASN A 306 -10.60 13.19 0.66
C ASN A 306 -9.89 13.79 1.90
N VAL A 307 -8.65 13.39 2.14
CA VAL A 307 -7.83 13.94 3.24
C VAL A 307 -7.50 15.42 3.01
N MET A 308 -7.14 15.80 1.77
CA MET A 308 -6.90 17.20 1.43
C MET A 308 -8.17 18.05 1.53
N ASP A 309 -9.31 17.54 1.09
CA ASP A 309 -10.59 18.23 1.16
C ASP A 309 -11.04 18.44 2.62
N TYR A 310 -10.82 17.42 3.48
CA TYR A 310 -11.02 17.58 4.92
C TYR A 310 -10.14 18.73 5.47
N ASP A 311 -8.86 18.69 5.16
CA ASP A 311 -7.87 19.64 5.67
C ASP A 311 -8.17 21.07 5.20
N MET A 312 -8.52 21.24 3.92
CA MET A 312 -8.91 22.55 3.36
C MET A 312 -10.16 23.14 4.02
N ARG A 313 -11.21 22.34 4.27
CA ARG A 313 -12.44 22.87 4.89
C ARG A 313 -12.28 23.22 6.37
N HIS A 314 -11.26 22.66 7.03
CA HIS A 314 -10.90 23.00 8.42
C HIS A 314 -10.03 24.25 8.55
N GLY A 315 -9.42 24.71 7.44
CA GLY A 315 -8.68 25.95 7.37
C GLY A 315 -7.16 25.77 7.34
N TYR A 316 -6.48 26.86 7.09
CA TYR A 316 -5.04 26.92 6.91
C TYR A 316 -4.32 27.15 8.24
N ARG A 317 -3.35 26.30 8.56
CA ARG A 317 -2.55 26.36 9.80
C ARG A 317 -1.36 27.32 9.73
N GLY A 318 -1.15 27.97 8.58
CA GLY A 318 -0.04 28.91 8.36
C GLY A 318 1.12 28.30 7.57
N PRO A 319 2.15 29.10 7.29
CA PRO A 319 3.34 28.63 6.57
C PRO A 319 4.12 27.60 7.39
N SER A 320 4.81 26.69 6.70
CA SER A 320 5.66 25.68 7.35
C SER A 320 6.86 26.31 8.07
N ASN A 321 7.37 27.43 7.52
CA ASN A 321 8.50 28.18 8.06
C ASN A 321 8.49 29.61 7.52
N VAL A 322 9.24 30.51 8.17
CA VAL A 322 9.50 31.87 7.69
C VAL A 322 11.02 32.01 7.55
N LEU A 323 11.50 32.09 6.31
CA LEU A 323 12.94 32.13 6.01
C LEU A 323 13.52 33.53 6.15
N TRP A 324 12.71 34.57 5.84
CA TRP A 324 12.99 35.97 6.10
C TRP A 324 11.68 36.73 6.22
N LYS A 325 11.73 37.88 6.89
CA LYS A 325 10.57 38.79 7.03
C LYS A 325 10.59 39.89 5.99
N VAL A 326 9.44 40.47 5.71
CA VAL A 326 9.31 41.63 4.85
C VAL A 326 10.20 42.76 5.38
N GLY A 327 11.10 43.30 4.55
CA GLY A 327 12.09 44.32 4.94
C GLY A 327 13.46 43.74 5.37
N GLU A 328 13.61 42.46 5.57
CA GLU A 328 14.89 41.76 5.73
C GLU A 328 15.45 41.38 4.37
N GLY A 329 16.77 41.15 4.27
CA GLY A 329 17.43 40.73 3.00
C GLY A 329 16.84 39.42 2.49
N ALA A 330 16.24 39.45 1.29
CA ALA A 330 15.71 38.25 0.63
C ALA A 330 16.81 37.25 0.31
N TRP A 331 16.51 35.97 0.39
CA TRP A 331 17.43 34.92 -0.03
C TRP A 331 17.54 34.88 -1.57
N ASP A 332 18.72 34.57 -2.08
CA ASP A 332 18.91 34.34 -3.50
C ASP A 332 18.28 32.99 -3.93
N SER A 333 18.07 32.86 -5.25
CA SER A 333 17.40 31.68 -5.82
C SER A 333 18.13 30.37 -5.50
N LYS A 334 19.47 30.39 -5.43
CA LYS A 334 20.26 29.20 -5.12
C LYS A 334 20.02 28.75 -3.67
N LYS A 335 20.07 29.67 -2.73
CA LYS A 335 19.84 29.38 -1.32
C LYS A 335 18.40 28.88 -1.07
N ILE A 336 17.41 29.43 -1.78
CA ILE A 336 16.02 28.98 -1.73
C ILE A 336 15.93 27.54 -2.24
N THR A 337 16.41 27.28 -3.47
CA THR A 337 16.31 25.93 -4.07
C THR A 337 17.06 24.87 -3.28
N ASP A 338 18.25 25.19 -2.75
CA ASP A 338 19.03 24.27 -1.94
C ASP A 338 18.28 23.92 -0.63
N SER A 339 17.62 24.89 0.00
CA SER A 339 16.79 24.64 1.19
C SER A 339 15.56 23.77 0.91
N LEU A 340 14.92 23.99 -0.23
CA LEU A 340 13.73 23.23 -0.63
C LEU A 340 14.05 21.80 -1.08
N LYS A 341 15.22 21.55 -1.71
CA LYS A 341 15.70 20.22 -2.09
C LYS A 341 15.94 19.30 -0.91
N ALA A 342 16.20 19.85 0.28
CA ALA A 342 16.36 19.08 1.51
C ALA A 342 15.02 18.61 2.10
N LEU A 343 13.88 19.12 1.62
CA LEU A 343 12.56 18.76 2.10
C LEU A 343 11.99 17.56 1.36
N PRO A 344 11.26 16.66 2.05
CA PRO A 344 10.53 15.59 1.38
C PRO A 344 9.39 16.15 0.54
N THR A 345 8.92 15.35 -0.41
CA THR A 345 7.66 15.59 -1.13
C THR A 345 6.59 14.62 -0.63
N TYR A 346 5.34 15.07 -0.55
CA TYR A 346 4.22 14.27 -0.08
C TYR A 346 3.11 14.22 -1.14
N GLY A 347 3.01 13.12 -1.85
CA GLY A 347 2.01 12.96 -2.91
C GLY A 347 2.07 14.11 -3.93
N PRO A 348 0.96 14.86 -4.12
CA PRO A 348 0.92 15.99 -5.05
C PRO A 348 1.52 17.28 -4.48
N LEU A 349 1.89 17.32 -3.19
CA LEU A 349 2.39 18.51 -2.52
C LEU A 349 3.84 18.79 -2.88
N ARG A 350 4.15 20.04 -3.20
CA ARG A 350 5.51 20.53 -3.48
C ARG A 350 5.85 21.67 -2.52
N PRO A 351 7.02 21.65 -1.89
CA PRO A 351 7.48 22.78 -1.07
C PRO A 351 7.87 23.95 -1.99
N ALA A 352 7.51 25.16 -1.56
CA ALA A 352 7.83 26.38 -2.28
C ALA A 352 8.09 27.53 -1.31
N VAL A 353 8.79 28.57 -1.75
CA VAL A 353 9.03 29.79 -0.98
C VAL A 353 8.43 30.98 -1.69
N VAL A 354 7.62 31.76 -0.99
CA VAL A 354 7.03 32.99 -1.54
C VAL A 354 8.11 34.03 -1.72
N THR A 355 8.39 34.39 -2.98
CA THR A 355 9.40 35.40 -3.34
C THR A 355 8.81 36.80 -3.51
N GLN A 356 7.52 36.86 -3.87
CA GLN A 356 6.77 38.13 -4.02
C GLN A 356 5.32 37.86 -3.63
N ALA A 357 4.69 38.83 -2.97
CA ALA A 357 3.27 38.79 -2.66
C ALA A 357 2.64 40.17 -2.73
N ASP A 358 1.53 40.28 -3.44
CA ASP A 358 0.66 41.45 -3.47
C ASP A 358 -0.81 41.05 -3.18
N PRO A 359 -1.76 42.00 -3.10
CA PRO A 359 -3.16 41.68 -2.79
C PRO A 359 -3.85 40.73 -3.77
N GLN A 360 -3.38 40.60 -5.00
CA GLN A 360 -4.02 39.82 -6.09
C GLN A 360 -3.30 38.51 -6.36
N GLU A 361 -1.97 38.48 -6.18
CA GLU A 361 -1.12 37.34 -6.59
C GLU A 361 0.06 37.17 -5.63
N ALA A 362 0.53 35.96 -5.48
CA ALA A 362 1.83 35.63 -4.90
C ALA A 362 2.63 34.75 -5.85
N VAL A 363 3.92 35.03 -5.97
CA VAL A 363 4.87 34.22 -6.74
C VAL A 363 5.66 33.38 -5.77
N ALA A 364 5.67 32.08 -5.97
CA ALA A 364 6.41 31.14 -5.13
C ALA A 364 7.40 30.32 -5.98
N MET A 365 8.63 30.19 -5.50
CA MET A 365 9.69 29.43 -6.15
C MET A 365 9.74 28.02 -5.59
N MET A 366 9.75 27.01 -6.47
CA MET A 366 9.86 25.58 -6.11
C MET A 366 11.32 25.10 -6.08
N ALA A 367 11.52 23.86 -5.65
CA ALA A 367 12.85 23.26 -5.48
C ALA A 367 13.65 23.09 -6.77
N ASP A 368 13.00 23.03 -7.92
CA ASP A 368 13.62 22.98 -9.25
C ASP A 368 13.97 24.37 -9.82
N GLY A 369 13.66 25.43 -9.09
CA GLY A 369 13.88 26.83 -9.50
C GLY A 369 12.73 27.42 -10.32
N THR A 370 11.70 26.64 -10.65
CA THR A 370 10.52 27.17 -11.33
C THR A 370 9.69 28.02 -10.38
N SER A 371 9.08 29.08 -10.91
CA SER A 371 8.19 29.97 -10.15
C SER A 371 6.74 29.71 -10.55
N VAL A 372 5.87 29.63 -9.55
CA VAL A 372 4.42 29.42 -9.72
C VAL A 372 3.63 30.58 -9.15
N SER A 373 2.50 30.86 -9.78
CA SER A 373 1.59 31.93 -9.40
C SER A 373 0.44 31.39 -8.55
N LEU A 374 0.20 32.00 -7.41
CA LEU A 374 -0.91 31.73 -6.51
C LEU A 374 -1.88 32.92 -6.55
N ARG A 375 -3.02 32.73 -7.18
CA ARG A 375 -4.07 33.73 -7.27
C ARG A 375 -5.15 33.48 -6.23
N MET A 376 -6.09 34.41 -6.11
CA MET A 376 -7.15 34.37 -5.12
C MET A 376 -7.96 33.06 -5.15
N GLU A 377 -8.17 32.48 -6.34
CA GLU A 377 -8.84 31.20 -6.51
C GLU A 377 -8.13 30.08 -5.74
N GLY A 378 -6.80 30.01 -5.83
CA GLY A 378 -5.98 28.98 -5.19
C GLY A 378 -5.73 29.19 -3.69
N VAL A 379 -6.04 30.37 -3.12
CA VAL A 379 -5.81 30.69 -1.69
C VAL A 379 -7.09 30.99 -0.91
N ARG A 380 -8.22 31.21 -1.58
CA ARG A 380 -9.50 31.62 -0.93
C ARG A 380 -10.02 30.62 0.11
N TRP A 381 -9.70 29.34 -0.05
CA TRP A 381 -10.06 28.30 0.90
C TRP A 381 -9.34 28.48 2.27
N ALA A 382 -8.19 29.15 2.28
CA ALA A 382 -7.24 29.20 3.40
C ALA A 382 -7.71 30.12 4.53
N ARG A 383 -8.91 29.86 5.05
CA ARG A 383 -9.40 30.48 6.27
C ARG A 383 -8.47 30.14 7.42
N PRO A 384 -8.11 31.06 8.32
CA PRO A 384 -7.26 30.74 9.46
C PRO A 384 -7.86 29.58 10.29
N TYR A 385 -7.10 28.52 10.48
CA TYR A 385 -7.44 27.45 11.42
C TYR A 385 -7.39 28.00 12.86
N ARG A 386 -8.41 27.76 13.64
CA ARG A 386 -8.49 28.15 15.07
C ARG A 386 -8.54 26.91 15.97
N SER A 387 -9.35 25.93 15.58
CA SER A 387 -9.47 24.62 16.21
C SER A 387 -10.16 23.67 15.25
N ASP A 388 -10.27 22.38 15.60
CA ASP A 388 -10.98 21.38 14.80
C ASP A 388 -12.48 21.73 14.60
N THR A 389 -13.03 22.67 15.38
CA THR A 389 -14.42 23.11 15.29
C THR A 389 -14.62 24.57 14.87
N LEU A 390 -13.56 25.36 14.79
CA LEU A 390 -13.64 26.79 14.53
C LEU A 390 -12.64 27.24 13.48
N GLN A 391 -13.12 27.91 12.44
CA GLN A 391 -12.34 28.50 11.36
C GLN A 391 -12.51 30.02 11.38
N GLY A 392 -11.47 30.76 11.02
CA GLY A 392 -11.48 32.22 10.86
C GLY A 392 -12.31 32.69 9.64
N PRO A 393 -12.31 34.00 9.35
CA PRO A 393 -13.01 34.56 8.19
C PRO A 393 -12.36 34.13 6.87
N THR A 394 -13.14 34.15 5.78
CA THR A 394 -12.63 33.91 4.42
C THR A 394 -11.68 35.06 4.01
N PRO A 395 -10.47 34.74 3.48
CA PRO A 395 -9.52 35.74 3.00
C PRO A 395 -10.13 36.61 1.88
N ARG A 396 -9.75 37.86 1.84
CA ARG A 396 -10.22 38.84 0.81
C ARG A 396 -9.14 39.18 -0.21
N LYS A 397 -7.88 39.00 0.17
CA LYS A 397 -6.71 39.25 -0.66
C LYS A 397 -5.63 38.17 -0.40
N VAL A 398 -4.73 37.96 -1.33
CA VAL A 398 -3.68 36.93 -1.25
C VAL A 398 -2.76 37.19 -0.05
N THR A 399 -2.45 38.45 0.23
CA THR A 399 -1.62 38.85 1.39
C THR A 399 -2.27 38.62 2.75
N ASP A 400 -3.56 38.31 2.83
CA ASP A 400 -4.19 37.86 4.09
C ASP A 400 -3.74 36.42 4.45
N VAL A 401 -3.18 35.66 3.48
CA VAL A 401 -2.85 34.25 3.62
C VAL A 401 -1.35 33.98 3.59
N VAL A 402 -0.65 34.56 2.59
CA VAL A 402 0.78 34.33 2.37
C VAL A 402 1.54 35.63 2.24
N GLN A 403 2.81 35.63 2.69
CA GLN A 403 3.71 36.76 2.65
C GLN A 403 5.09 36.35 2.11
N THR A 404 5.83 37.32 1.59
CA THR A 404 7.20 37.11 1.09
C THR A 404 8.09 36.54 2.19
N GLY A 405 8.93 35.57 1.83
CA GLY A 405 9.83 34.88 2.73
C GLY A 405 9.24 33.64 3.43
N GLN A 406 7.95 33.38 3.22
CA GLN A 406 7.31 32.20 3.81
C GLN A 406 7.54 30.95 2.98
N GLN A 407 7.88 29.86 3.65
CA GLN A 407 7.91 28.51 3.08
C GLN A 407 6.51 27.89 3.20
N ILE A 408 5.95 27.53 2.08
CA ILE A 408 4.58 27.01 1.94
C ILE A 408 4.59 25.68 1.17
N TRP A 409 3.44 25.04 1.13
CA TRP A 409 3.19 23.92 0.23
C TRP A 409 2.24 24.37 -0.88
N VAL A 410 2.50 23.86 -2.10
CA VAL A 410 1.65 24.11 -3.26
C VAL A 410 1.29 22.80 -3.95
N ARG A 411 0.16 22.79 -4.64
CA ARG A 411 -0.26 21.67 -5.50
C ARG A 411 -0.86 22.19 -6.80
N GLN A 412 -0.76 21.39 -7.85
CA GLN A 412 -1.41 21.68 -9.11
C GLN A 412 -2.87 21.21 -9.10
N VAL A 413 -3.80 22.04 -9.56
CA VAL A 413 -5.23 21.75 -9.72
C VAL A 413 -5.64 22.23 -11.12
N GLY A 414 -5.83 21.31 -12.05
CA GLY A 414 -5.91 21.64 -13.48
C GLY A 414 -4.65 22.35 -13.94
N ASP A 415 -4.81 23.50 -14.58
CA ASP A 415 -3.68 24.33 -15.03
C ASP A 415 -3.22 25.34 -13.97
N ALA A 416 -3.88 25.44 -12.84
CA ALA A 416 -3.58 26.41 -11.79
C ALA A 416 -2.80 25.80 -10.63
N TRP A 417 -2.00 26.63 -9.94
CA TRP A 417 -1.35 26.27 -8.69
C TRP A 417 -2.14 26.80 -7.50
N TRP A 418 -2.36 25.93 -6.54
CA TRP A 418 -3.10 26.20 -5.31
C TRP A 418 -2.19 26.08 -4.10
N LEU A 419 -2.42 26.95 -3.10
CA LEU A 419 -1.87 26.76 -1.78
C LEU A 419 -2.36 25.43 -1.19
N ALA A 420 -1.48 24.76 -0.51
CA ALA A 420 -1.76 23.50 0.18
C ALA A 420 -1.07 23.47 1.54
N GLN A 421 -1.33 22.44 2.32
CA GLN A 421 -0.61 22.13 3.55
C GLN A 421 -0.53 20.62 3.72
N VAL A 422 0.45 20.14 4.48
CA VAL A 422 0.56 18.71 4.81
C VAL A 422 -0.57 18.37 5.79
N PRO A 423 -1.44 17.41 5.48
CA PRO A 423 -2.58 17.08 6.34
C PRO A 423 -2.15 16.50 7.70
N ASP A 424 -2.86 16.88 8.76
CA ASP A 424 -2.75 16.23 10.09
C ASP A 424 -3.62 14.99 10.21
N VAL A 425 -4.78 15.01 9.55
CA VAL A 425 -5.71 13.86 9.50
C VAL A 425 -5.16 12.80 8.55
N ASN A 426 -5.48 11.55 8.84
CA ASN A 426 -5.16 10.42 7.98
C ASN A 426 -6.39 9.59 7.62
N SER A 427 -6.27 8.79 6.58
CA SER A 427 -7.32 7.91 6.11
C SER A 427 -6.73 6.60 5.62
N ALA A 428 -7.52 5.54 5.63
CA ALA A 428 -7.15 4.25 5.04
C ALA A 428 -8.31 3.73 4.19
N LEU A 429 -7.97 3.03 3.11
CA LEU A 429 -8.91 2.35 2.24
C LEU A 429 -8.43 0.93 1.99
N VAL A 430 -9.34 -0.03 2.17
CA VAL A 430 -9.13 -1.43 1.81
C VAL A 430 -10.27 -1.88 0.92
N SER A 431 -9.92 -2.47 -0.21
CA SER A 431 -10.88 -3.08 -1.15
C SER A 431 -10.51 -4.54 -1.41
N ILE A 432 -11.52 -5.41 -1.35
CA ILE A 432 -11.37 -6.87 -1.44
C ILE A 432 -12.35 -7.41 -2.47
N ASN A 433 -11.93 -8.40 -3.25
CA ASN A 433 -12.83 -9.24 -4.02
C ASN A 433 -13.57 -10.19 -3.05
N PRO A 434 -14.88 -10.06 -2.88
CA PRO A 434 -15.61 -10.88 -1.91
C PRO A 434 -15.70 -12.36 -2.26
N GLN A 435 -15.42 -12.75 -3.51
CA GLN A 435 -15.49 -14.15 -3.94
C GLN A 435 -14.29 -14.97 -3.48
N ASN A 436 -13.09 -14.36 -3.43
CA ASN A 436 -11.85 -15.09 -3.18
C ASN A 436 -10.91 -14.42 -2.17
N GLY A 437 -11.25 -13.25 -1.65
CA GLY A 437 -10.42 -12.52 -0.68
C GLY A 437 -9.25 -11.74 -1.29
N ALA A 438 -9.05 -11.72 -2.61
CA ALA A 438 -7.98 -10.95 -3.22
C ALA A 438 -8.09 -9.46 -2.86
N VAL A 439 -7.02 -8.89 -2.33
CA VAL A 439 -6.93 -7.44 -2.09
C VAL A 439 -6.86 -6.74 -3.44
N MET A 440 -7.87 -5.94 -3.76
CA MET A 440 -7.96 -5.18 -5.01
C MET A 440 -7.24 -3.84 -4.90
N ALA A 441 -7.27 -3.22 -3.71
CA ALA A 441 -6.53 -2.02 -3.38
C ALA A 441 -6.29 -1.90 -1.88
N LEU A 442 -5.16 -1.30 -1.50
CA LEU A 442 -4.84 -1.02 -0.10
C LEU A 442 -4.06 0.29 0.01
N VAL A 443 -4.58 1.20 0.83
CA VAL A 443 -3.96 2.50 1.13
C VAL A 443 -3.96 2.71 2.63
N GLY A 444 -2.77 2.85 3.23
CA GLY A 444 -2.59 2.94 4.69
C GLY A 444 -2.44 4.36 5.23
N GLY A 445 -2.52 5.40 4.40
CA GLY A 445 -2.37 6.79 4.80
C GLY A 445 -2.30 7.75 3.63
N PHE A 446 -2.17 9.04 3.92
CA PHE A 446 -2.03 10.09 2.90
C PHE A 446 -0.78 9.90 2.05
N ASP A 447 0.38 9.73 2.71
CA ASP A 447 1.65 9.48 2.04
C ASP A 447 2.60 8.65 2.92
N PHE A 448 3.31 7.71 2.32
CA PHE A 448 4.22 6.80 3.03
C PHE A 448 5.47 7.50 3.58
N ASN A 449 5.92 8.59 2.92
CA ASN A 449 7.05 9.39 3.41
C ASN A 449 6.64 10.25 4.61
N GLN A 450 5.35 10.62 4.72
CA GLN A 450 4.81 11.29 5.90
C GLN A 450 4.71 10.33 7.09
N SER A 451 4.19 9.12 6.86
CA SER A 451 4.01 8.11 7.90
C SER A 451 4.05 6.70 7.31
N LYS A 452 4.98 5.88 7.80
CA LYS A 452 5.09 4.46 7.42
C LYS A 452 4.06 3.56 8.10
N PHE A 453 3.36 4.07 9.12
CA PHE A 453 2.33 3.33 9.84
C PHE A 453 1.15 3.01 8.92
N ASN A 454 0.96 1.72 8.65
CA ASN A 454 -0.08 1.23 7.75
C ASN A 454 -1.42 1.11 8.49
N ARG A 455 -2.24 2.14 8.41
CA ARG A 455 -3.53 2.16 9.13
C ARG A 455 -4.53 1.17 8.60
N ALA A 456 -4.36 0.67 7.37
CA ALA A 456 -5.21 -0.36 6.79
C ALA A 456 -5.14 -1.69 7.55
N THR A 457 -3.97 -2.02 8.13
CA THR A 457 -3.70 -3.32 8.76
C THR A 457 -3.24 -3.23 10.22
N GLN A 458 -2.77 -2.07 10.68
CA GLN A 458 -2.16 -1.90 12.00
C GLN A 458 -2.98 -1.04 12.96
N ALA A 459 -3.85 -0.14 12.44
CA ALA A 459 -4.63 0.75 13.29
C ALA A 459 -5.92 0.07 13.77
N LEU A 460 -6.00 -0.25 15.05
CA LEU A 460 -7.25 -0.64 15.71
C LEU A 460 -8.05 0.62 16.02
N ARG A 461 -9.14 0.83 15.28
CA ARG A 461 -9.99 2.02 15.38
C ARG A 461 -11.41 1.64 15.73
N GLN A 462 -12.04 2.42 16.60
CA GLN A 462 -13.41 2.20 17.00
C GLN A 462 -14.35 2.31 15.81
N VAL A 463 -15.20 1.29 15.61
CA VAL A 463 -16.00 1.19 14.36
C VAL A 463 -17.31 1.97 14.39
N GLY A 464 -17.78 2.35 15.58
CA GLY A 464 -19.05 3.08 15.70
C GLY A 464 -20.20 2.32 15.02
N SER A 465 -21.13 3.05 14.43
CA SER A 465 -22.28 2.46 13.74
C SER A 465 -21.96 1.55 12.55
N ASN A 466 -20.69 1.45 12.15
CA ASN A 466 -20.27 0.54 11.08
C ASN A 466 -20.38 -0.95 11.49
N ILE A 467 -20.50 -1.24 12.80
CA ILE A 467 -20.74 -2.58 13.33
C ILE A 467 -22.19 -3.05 13.17
N LYS A 468 -23.14 -2.13 13.05
CA LYS A 468 -24.56 -2.45 13.09
C LYS A 468 -25.01 -3.52 12.11
N PRO A 469 -24.56 -3.58 10.84
CA PRO A 469 -24.96 -4.64 9.94
C PRO A 469 -24.71 -6.04 10.48
N PHE A 470 -23.58 -6.25 11.16
CA PHE A 470 -23.24 -7.53 11.79
C PHE A 470 -24.18 -7.89 12.94
N LEU A 471 -24.50 -6.88 13.77
CA LEU A 471 -25.40 -7.06 14.90
C LEU A 471 -26.87 -7.24 14.46
N TYR A 472 -27.28 -6.58 13.37
CA TYR A 472 -28.59 -6.81 12.76
C TYR A 472 -28.67 -8.22 12.15
N THR A 473 -27.56 -8.73 11.59
CA THR A 473 -27.49 -10.12 11.12
C THR A 473 -27.69 -11.09 12.26
N ALA A 474 -27.00 -10.86 13.41
CA ALA A 474 -27.17 -11.66 14.61
C ALA A 474 -28.62 -11.61 15.14
N ALA A 475 -29.23 -10.43 15.14
CA ALA A 475 -30.62 -10.27 15.59
C ALA A 475 -31.62 -11.01 14.67
N MET A 476 -31.38 -11.00 13.36
CA MET A 476 -32.20 -11.75 12.39
C MET A 476 -31.99 -13.26 12.51
N ASP A 477 -30.76 -13.72 12.75
CA ASP A 477 -30.47 -15.14 12.99
C ASP A 477 -31.16 -15.64 14.29
N LYS A 478 -31.37 -14.74 15.27
CA LYS A 478 -32.09 -15.00 16.53
C LYS A 478 -33.63 -14.94 16.40
N GLY A 479 -34.16 -14.59 15.22
CA GLY A 479 -35.59 -14.62 14.93
C GLY A 479 -36.25 -13.27 14.66
N LEU A 480 -35.55 -12.14 14.76
CA LEU A 480 -36.09 -10.88 14.26
C LEU A 480 -36.11 -10.87 12.72
N THR A 481 -37.01 -10.08 12.14
CA THR A 481 -37.10 -9.91 10.70
C THR A 481 -36.91 -8.44 10.33
N LEU A 482 -36.68 -8.13 9.06
CA LEU A 482 -36.61 -6.75 8.57
C LEU A 482 -37.92 -5.97 8.80
N ALA A 483 -39.02 -6.68 8.96
CA ALA A 483 -40.38 -6.14 9.26
C ALA A 483 -40.65 -6.00 10.78
N SER A 484 -39.82 -6.58 11.65
CA SER A 484 -40.01 -6.48 13.11
C SER A 484 -40.03 -5.04 13.56
N ILE A 485 -41.03 -4.67 14.36
CA ILE A 485 -41.24 -3.30 14.88
C ILE A 485 -40.45 -3.17 16.21
N LEU A 486 -39.61 -2.18 16.28
CA LEU A 486 -38.91 -1.78 17.51
C LEU A 486 -39.19 -0.32 17.81
N ASN A 487 -39.33 0.03 19.07
CA ASN A 487 -39.70 1.38 19.49
C ASN A 487 -38.46 2.30 19.53
N ASP A 488 -38.42 3.32 18.69
CA ASP A 488 -37.39 4.37 18.65
C ASP A 488 -37.76 5.52 19.61
N VAL A 489 -37.77 5.25 20.93
CA VAL A 489 -37.97 6.23 22.00
C VAL A 489 -36.80 6.24 22.97
N PRO A 490 -36.54 7.33 23.73
CA PRO A 490 -35.43 7.42 24.66
C PRO A 490 -35.35 6.21 25.63
N ILE A 491 -34.13 5.77 25.93
CA ILE A 491 -33.82 4.74 26.92
C ILE A 491 -33.00 5.34 28.02
N SER A 492 -33.33 5.02 29.29
CA SER A 492 -32.52 5.33 30.44
C SER A 492 -32.30 4.04 31.25
N ARG A 493 -31.06 3.81 31.70
CA ARG A 493 -30.72 2.71 32.59
C ARG A 493 -29.64 3.17 33.55
N TRP A 494 -29.82 2.86 34.85
CA TRP A 494 -28.76 3.10 35.83
C TRP A 494 -27.56 2.18 35.56
N ASP A 495 -26.37 2.77 35.43
CA ASP A 495 -25.11 2.06 35.33
C ASP A 495 -24.39 2.17 36.67
N ALA A 496 -24.36 1.07 37.44
CA ALA A 496 -23.75 1.01 38.77
C ALA A 496 -22.22 1.22 38.71
N GLY A 497 -21.56 0.87 37.60
CA GLY A 497 -20.12 1.06 37.44
C GLY A 497 -19.74 2.50 37.16
N ALA A 498 -20.58 3.23 36.42
CA ALA A 498 -20.35 4.64 36.07
C ALA A 498 -20.98 5.61 37.07
N GLY A 499 -21.81 5.12 37.99
CA GLY A 499 -22.56 5.96 38.96
C GLY A 499 -23.54 6.91 38.28
N SER A 500 -24.00 6.61 37.07
CA SER A 500 -24.88 7.46 36.27
C SER A 500 -25.88 6.64 35.44
N ASP A 501 -26.96 7.30 35.02
CA ASP A 501 -27.88 6.71 34.05
C ASP A 501 -27.24 6.60 32.65
N TRP A 502 -27.18 5.39 32.13
CA TRP A 502 -26.76 5.20 30.74
C TRP A 502 -27.90 5.56 29.78
N GLN A 503 -27.72 6.61 28.98
CA GLN A 503 -28.74 7.17 28.10
C GLN A 503 -28.24 7.18 26.64
N PRO A 504 -28.37 6.07 25.91
CA PRO A 504 -28.03 6.02 24.49
C PRO A 504 -29.00 6.94 23.71
N LYS A 505 -28.41 7.87 22.91
CA LYS A 505 -29.20 8.82 22.09
C LYS A 505 -28.99 8.55 20.62
N ASN A 506 -30.02 8.81 19.80
CA ASN A 506 -29.84 8.88 18.35
C ASN A 506 -28.96 10.08 17.97
N SER A 507 -28.37 10.06 16.79
CA SER A 507 -27.61 11.19 16.23
C SER A 507 -28.12 11.50 14.81
N PRO A 508 -28.83 12.64 14.64
CA PRO A 508 -29.32 13.58 15.65
C PRO A 508 -30.32 12.97 16.65
N ALA A 509 -30.50 13.61 17.79
CA ALA A 509 -31.41 13.14 18.85
C ALA A 509 -32.89 13.31 18.47
N GLN A 510 -33.31 12.59 17.43
CA GLN A 510 -34.69 12.55 16.91
C GLN A 510 -35.19 11.12 17.02
N TYR A 511 -36.43 10.97 17.45
CA TYR A 511 -37.07 9.70 17.72
C TYR A 511 -38.33 9.58 16.86
N ALA A 512 -38.56 8.39 16.31
CA ALA A 512 -39.62 8.12 15.36
C ALA A 512 -40.76 7.24 15.91
N GLY A 513 -40.66 6.82 17.19
CA GLY A 513 -41.62 5.85 17.74
C GLY A 513 -41.40 4.44 17.17
N PRO A 514 -42.51 3.65 17.03
CA PRO A 514 -42.41 2.31 16.45
C PRO A 514 -41.95 2.35 14.99
N ILE A 515 -40.83 1.69 14.66
CA ILE A 515 -40.30 1.59 13.30
C ILE A 515 -39.81 0.19 12.99
N ARG A 516 -39.80 -0.18 11.72
CA ARG A 516 -39.27 -1.45 11.25
C ARG A 516 -37.76 -1.54 11.45
N LEU A 517 -37.28 -2.77 11.70
CA LEU A 517 -35.85 -3.07 11.83
C LEU A 517 -35.05 -2.54 10.63
N ARG A 518 -35.58 -2.71 9.37
CA ARG A 518 -34.99 -2.16 8.15
C ARG A 518 -34.77 -0.64 8.24
N GLN A 519 -35.78 0.12 8.68
CA GLN A 519 -35.68 1.57 8.81
C GLN A 519 -34.65 1.94 9.92
N GLY A 520 -34.64 1.19 11.03
CA GLY A 520 -33.64 1.36 12.10
C GLY A 520 -32.22 1.27 11.62
N LEU A 521 -31.89 0.29 10.75
CA LEU A 521 -30.59 0.16 10.13
C LEU A 521 -30.36 1.28 9.10
N GLY A 522 -31.31 1.53 8.20
CA GLY A 522 -31.18 2.51 7.12
C GLY A 522 -30.94 3.94 7.62
N GLN A 523 -31.59 4.33 8.70
CA GLN A 523 -31.38 5.60 9.39
C GLN A 523 -30.33 5.55 10.52
N SER A 524 -29.71 4.38 10.72
CA SER A 524 -28.67 4.16 11.74
C SER A 524 -29.11 4.52 13.17
N LYS A 525 -30.36 4.23 13.53
CA LYS A 525 -30.92 4.52 14.85
C LYS A 525 -30.19 3.78 15.96
N ASN A 526 -29.69 4.51 16.95
CA ASN A 526 -28.95 3.92 18.08
C ASN A 526 -29.85 3.15 19.02
N VAL A 527 -30.98 3.74 19.37
CA VAL A 527 -31.93 3.21 20.33
C VAL A 527 -32.54 1.89 19.84
N VAL A 528 -32.87 1.82 18.54
CA VAL A 528 -33.37 0.59 17.91
C VAL A 528 -32.33 -0.54 18.00
N MET A 529 -31.03 -0.25 17.75
CA MET A 529 -30.00 -1.27 17.87
C MET A 529 -29.79 -1.74 19.31
N VAL A 530 -29.85 -0.84 20.30
CA VAL A 530 -29.80 -1.21 21.73
C VAL A 530 -30.96 -2.13 22.09
N ARG A 531 -32.19 -1.85 21.63
CA ARG A 531 -33.35 -2.72 21.88
C ARG A 531 -33.18 -4.09 21.20
N ALA A 532 -32.71 -4.12 19.95
CA ALA A 532 -32.40 -5.37 19.26
C ALA A 532 -31.31 -6.18 20.00
N MET A 533 -30.28 -5.51 20.53
CA MET A 533 -29.24 -6.16 21.31
C MET A 533 -29.79 -6.75 22.63
N ARG A 534 -30.64 -6.04 23.33
CA ARG A 534 -31.31 -6.55 24.52
C ARG A 534 -32.17 -7.79 24.23
N ALA A 535 -32.87 -7.78 23.07
CA ALA A 535 -33.70 -8.90 22.64
C ALA A 535 -32.87 -10.16 22.30
N MET A 536 -31.72 -10.03 21.68
CA MET A 536 -30.88 -11.18 21.33
C MET A 536 -29.86 -11.58 22.40
N GLY A 537 -29.54 -10.72 23.36
CA GLY A 537 -28.54 -10.90 24.39
C GLY A 537 -27.15 -10.39 23.96
N VAL A 538 -26.43 -9.73 24.89
CA VAL A 538 -25.12 -9.11 24.65
C VAL A 538 -24.06 -10.16 24.32
N ASP A 539 -24.00 -11.24 25.11
CA ASP A 539 -23.00 -12.29 24.91
C ASP A 539 -23.18 -12.99 23.57
N TYR A 540 -24.43 -13.32 23.21
CA TYR A 540 -24.74 -13.87 21.89
C TYR A 540 -24.27 -12.94 20.75
N ALA A 541 -24.54 -11.67 20.87
CA ALA A 541 -24.12 -10.68 19.87
C ALA A 541 -22.59 -10.58 19.75
N ALA A 542 -21.88 -10.61 20.89
CA ALA A 542 -20.42 -10.55 20.93
C ALA A 542 -19.78 -11.81 20.32
N GLU A 543 -20.28 -12.99 20.66
CA GLU A 543 -19.82 -14.26 20.09
C GLU A 543 -20.13 -14.34 18.59
N TYR A 544 -21.29 -13.86 18.17
CA TYR A 544 -21.72 -13.87 16.77
C TYR A 544 -20.79 -13.05 15.86
N LEU A 545 -20.20 -11.96 16.36
CA LEU A 545 -19.23 -11.15 15.59
C LEU A 545 -17.99 -11.96 15.16
N GLN A 546 -17.61 -13.00 15.90
CA GLN A 546 -16.48 -13.85 15.56
C GLN A 546 -16.70 -14.63 14.26
N ARG A 547 -17.97 -14.90 13.89
CA ARG A 547 -18.33 -15.54 12.60
C ARG A 547 -17.84 -14.73 11.40
N PHE A 548 -17.74 -13.40 11.53
CA PHE A 548 -17.24 -12.50 10.51
C PHE A 548 -15.71 -12.33 10.52
N GLY A 549 -15.00 -13.14 11.34
CA GLY A 549 -13.53 -13.09 11.46
C GLY A 549 -13.01 -11.96 12.35
N PHE A 550 -13.86 -11.34 13.19
CA PHE A 550 -13.40 -10.36 14.17
C PHE A 550 -12.75 -11.04 15.38
N PRO A 551 -11.56 -10.57 15.82
CA PRO A 551 -10.85 -11.15 16.95
C PRO A 551 -11.62 -10.96 18.26
N ALA A 552 -11.81 -12.04 19.02
CA ALA A 552 -12.56 -12.04 20.28
C ALA A 552 -12.03 -11.01 21.31
N GLN A 553 -10.69 -10.84 21.38
CA GLN A 553 -10.05 -9.89 22.31
C GLN A 553 -10.39 -8.42 22.04
N ASN A 554 -10.91 -8.10 20.85
CA ASN A 554 -11.28 -6.73 20.46
C ASN A 554 -12.79 -6.47 20.61
N ILE A 555 -13.56 -7.47 21.05
CA ILE A 555 -15.00 -7.39 21.20
C ILE A 555 -15.33 -7.21 22.68
N VAL A 556 -16.13 -6.17 22.99
CA VAL A 556 -16.57 -5.89 24.35
C VAL A 556 -17.92 -6.56 24.62
N HIS A 557 -18.09 -7.16 25.81
CA HIS A 557 -19.33 -7.83 26.25
C HIS A 557 -20.20 -6.88 27.07
N THR A 558 -20.56 -5.73 26.47
CA THR A 558 -21.44 -4.73 27.11
C THR A 558 -22.43 -4.17 26.10
N GLU A 559 -23.54 -3.57 26.58
CA GLU A 559 -24.55 -2.93 25.71
C GLU A 559 -23.96 -1.82 24.81
N SER A 560 -22.82 -1.24 25.19
CA SER A 560 -22.11 -0.26 24.36
C SER A 560 -21.65 -0.82 23.00
N LEU A 561 -21.54 -2.15 22.88
CA LEU A 561 -21.26 -2.85 21.61
C LEU A 561 -22.30 -2.48 20.54
N ALA A 562 -23.58 -2.27 20.91
CA ALA A 562 -24.64 -1.80 20.02
C ALA A 562 -24.30 -0.48 19.31
N LEU A 563 -23.46 0.34 19.93
CA LEU A 563 -23.01 1.64 19.42
C LEU A 563 -21.60 1.58 18.79
N GLY A 564 -21.02 0.37 18.74
CA GLY A 564 -19.73 0.13 18.10
C GLY A 564 -18.52 0.51 18.93
N SER A 565 -18.51 0.13 20.21
CA SER A 565 -17.36 0.31 21.10
C SER A 565 -16.17 -0.64 20.79
N ALA A 566 -16.37 -1.66 19.96
CA ALA A 566 -15.29 -2.52 19.46
C ALA A 566 -14.35 -1.78 18.50
N SER A 567 -13.08 -2.22 18.45
CA SER A 567 -12.05 -1.62 17.59
C SER A 567 -11.46 -2.65 16.65
N PHE A 568 -11.47 -2.36 15.34
CA PHE A 568 -10.95 -3.23 14.30
C PHE A 568 -10.13 -2.45 13.28
N THR A 569 -9.30 -3.16 12.52
CA THR A 569 -8.58 -2.56 11.39
C THR A 569 -9.51 -2.45 10.17
N PRO A 570 -9.25 -1.50 9.24
CA PRO A 570 -10.00 -1.42 7.98
C PRO A 570 -10.02 -2.74 7.18
N LEU A 571 -8.93 -3.51 7.21
CA LEU A 571 -8.86 -4.82 6.57
C LEU A 571 -9.82 -5.83 7.20
N GLN A 572 -9.90 -5.88 8.54
CA GLN A 572 -10.84 -6.75 9.27
C GLN A 572 -12.29 -6.37 8.97
N VAL A 573 -12.59 -5.08 8.92
CA VAL A 573 -13.93 -4.59 8.58
C VAL A 573 -14.30 -4.96 7.13
N ALA A 574 -13.41 -4.74 6.16
CA ALA A 574 -13.65 -5.13 4.77
C ALA A 574 -13.87 -6.64 4.62
N ARG A 575 -13.08 -7.48 5.34
CA ARG A 575 -13.27 -8.94 5.40
C ARG A 575 -14.65 -9.31 5.91
N GLY A 576 -15.09 -8.71 7.02
CA GLY A 576 -16.43 -8.97 7.57
C GLY A 576 -17.55 -8.56 6.61
N TYR A 577 -17.44 -7.42 5.93
CA TYR A 577 -18.41 -6.99 4.92
C TYR A 577 -18.45 -7.92 3.70
N SER A 578 -17.35 -8.61 3.37
CA SER A 578 -17.34 -9.58 2.27
C SER A 578 -18.29 -10.74 2.51
N VAL A 579 -18.50 -11.16 3.76
CA VAL A 579 -19.45 -12.22 4.13
C VAL A 579 -20.87 -11.85 3.75
N MET A 580 -21.27 -10.57 3.91
CA MET A 580 -22.60 -10.11 3.54
C MET A 580 -22.76 -9.94 2.02
N ALA A 581 -21.67 -9.75 1.30
CA ALA A 581 -21.70 -9.50 -0.14
C ALA A 581 -21.65 -10.78 -0.99
N ASN A 582 -21.12 -11.90 -0.45
CA ASN A 582 -20.77 -13.11 -1.18
C ASN A 582 -21.64 -14.33 -0.85
N GLY A 583 -22.78 -14.15 -0.17
CA GLY A 583 -23.68 -15.27 0.18
C GLY A 583 -23.38 -15.94 1.51
N GLY A 584 -22.55 -15.35 2.37
CA GLY A 584 -22.33 -15.82 3.73
C GLY A 584 -20.99 -16.54 3.97
N PHE A 585 -20.04 -16.41 3.07
CA PHE A 585 -18.73 -17.08 3.14
C PHE A 585 -17.63 -16.18 3.70
N LEU A 586 -16.84 -16.69 4.63
CA LEU A 586 -15.70 -15.97 5.22
C LEU A 586 -14.42 -16.25 4.41
N VAL A 587 -14.10 -15.38 3.49
CA VAL A 587 -12.87 -15.44 2.68
C VAL A 587 -11.67 -14.85 3.44
N ASP A 588 -10.46 -15.33 3.14
CA ASP A 588 -9.23 -14.81 3.72
C ASP A 588 -8.56 -13.79 2.78
N PRO A 589 -8.30 -12.57 3.24
CA PRO A 589 -7.60 -11.57 2.43
C PRO A 589 -6.17 -11.99 2.12
N TYR A 590 -5.78 -11.89 0.84
CA TYR A 590 -4.41 -12.10 0.39
C TYR A 590 -4.01 -11.06 -0.66
N PHE A 591 -2.71 -10.78 -0.75
CA PHE A 591 -2.17 -9.74 -1.63
C PHE A 591 -1.00 -10.19 -2.51
N ILE A 592 -0.45 -11.38 -2.28
CA ILE A 592 0.54 -12.02 -3.17
C ILE A 592 -0.16 -13.13 -3.93
N SER A 593 -0.22 -13.01 -5.27
CA SER A 593 -0.81 -14.02 -6.14
C SER A 593 0.21 -15.08 -6.57
N LYS A 594 1.47 -14.67 -6.83
CA LYS A 594 2.50 -15.55 -7.33
C LYS A 594 3.90 -15.08 -6.93
N ILE A 595 4.81 -16.02 -6.69
CA ILE A 595 6.25 -15.76 -6.49
C ILE A 595 7.01 -16.62 -7.48
N GLU A 596 7.89 -15.99 -8.25
CA GLU A 596 8.83 -16.65 -9.17
C GLU A 596 10.27 -16.43 -8.72
N ASN A 597 11.16 -17.35 -9.11
CA ASN A 597 12.60 -17.12 -8.99
C ASN A 597 13.11 -16.22 -10.15
N ASP A 598 14.41 -15.94 -10.17
CA ASP A 598 15.10 -15.13 -11.19
C ASP A 598 15.00 -15.70 -12.61
N GLN A 599 14.79 -17.02 -12.75
CA GLN A 599 14.67 -17.74 -14.01
C GLN A 599 13.19 -17.89 -14.48
N GLY A 600 12.23 -17.39 -13.70
CA GLY A 600 10.81 -17.50 -14.00
C GLY A 600 10.15 -18.82 -13.52
N GLY A 601 10.87 -19.64 -12.74
CA GLY A 601 10.30 -20.81 -12.09
C GLY A 601 9.33 -20.40 -10.97
N VAL A 602 8.10 -20.92 -11.00
CA VAL A 602 7.08 -20.62 -9.99
C VAL A 602 7.42 -21.32 -8.68
N LEU A 603 7.60 -20.54 -7.61
CA LEU A 603 7.88 -21.02 -6.25
C LEU A 603 6.63 -21.05 -5.38
N PHE A 604 5.69 -20.17 -5.64
CA PHE A 604 4.42 -20.08 -4.93
C PHE A 604 3.35 -19.52 -5.87
N GLU A 605 2.17 -20.09 -5.78
CA GLU A 605 0.95 -19.60 -6.41
C GLU A 605 -0.18 -19.67 -5.39
N ALA A 606 -0.90 -18.57 -5.22
CA ALA A 606 -1.99 -18.48 -4.25
C ALA A 606 -3.15 -19.38 -4.69
N LYS A 607 -3.66 -20.18 -3.75
CA LYS A 607 -4.85 -21.01 -3.90
C LYS A 607 -5.88 -20.58 -2.86
N PRO A 608 -6.58 -19.46 -3.09
CA PRO A 608 -7.56 -18.98 -2.13
C PRO A 608 -8.75 -19.91 -2.02
N LYS A 609 -9.33 -19.98 -0.83
CA LYS A 609 -10.66 -20.57 -0.64
C LYS A 609 -11.70 -19.59 -1.19
N ILE A 610 -12.63 -20.08 -2.00
CA ILE A 610 -13.61 -19.25 -2.69
C ILE A 610 -15.01 -19.36 -2.07
N ALA A 611 -15.79 -18.30 -2.18
CA ALA A 611 -17.21 -18.31 -1.87
C ALA A 611 -18.00 -19.02 -3.00
N CYS A 612 -18.95 -19.86 -2.64
CA CYS A 612 -19.83 -20.53 -3.60
C CYS A 612 -21.28 -20.52 -3.10
N PRO A 613 -22.02 -19.41 -3.26
CA PRO A 613 -23.39 -19.31 -2.76
C PRO A 613 -24.38 -20.26 -3.45
N GLU A 614 -24.05 -20.76 -4.64
CA GLU A 614 -24.81 -21.76 -5.39
C GLU A 614 -24.45 -23.22 -5.03
N CYS A 615 -23.37 -23.42 -4.26
CA CYS A 615 -22.96 -24.75 -3.79
C CYS A 615 -23.74 -25.12 -2.53
N ASP A 616 -24.12 -26.40 -2.40
CA ASP A 616 -24.77 -26.92 -1.19
C ASP A 616 -23.75 -27.15 -0.06
N ILE A 617 -23.19 -26.04 0.45
CA ILE A 617 -22.21 -26.05 1.53
C ILE A 617 -22.93 -25.70 2.84
N PRO A 618 -22.95 -26.61 3.84
CA PRO A 618 -23.65 -26.36 5.10
C PRO A 618 -23.01 -25.20 5.88
N VAL A 619 -23.84 -24.44 6.60
CA VAL A 619 -23.38 -23.42 7.55
C VAL A 619 -22.70 -24.08 8.71
N ILE A 620 -21.42 -23.70 9.00
CA ILE A 620 -20.62 -24.36 10.02
C ILE A 620 -21.16 -24.20 11.45
N TYR A 621 -21.88 -23.14 11.73
CA TYR A 621 -22.42 -22.87 13.09
C TYR A 621 -23.79 -23.51 13.36
N GLY A 622 -24.32 -24.32 12.43
CA GLY A 622 -25.66 -24.91 12.52
C GLY A 622 -26.79 -23.88 12.49
N ASP A 623 -27.98 -24.32 12.17
CA ASP A 623 -29.17 -23.48 12.40
C ASP A 623 -29.35 -23.33 13.92
N THR A 624 -29.37 -22.09 14.41
CA THR A 624 -29.77 -21.83 15.78
C THR A 624 -31.19 -22.39 15.95
N PRO A 625 -31.52 -23.23 16.94
CA PRO A 625 -32.86 -23.75 17.09
C PRO A 625 -33.84 -22.57 17.06
N LYS A 626 -34.84 -22.61 16.17
CA LYS A 626 -35.93 -21.65 16.10
C LYS A 626 -36.73 -21.76 17.41
N SER A 627 -36.21 -21.20 18.52
CA SER A 627 -36.92 -21.13 19.75
C SER A 627 -37.87 -19.94 19.67
N ASN A 628 -39.13 -20.27 19.55
CA ASN A 628 -40.30 -19.44 19.78
C ASN A 628 -40.20 -17.97 19.37
N VAL A 629 -40.91 -17.64 18.27
CA VAL A 629 -41.31 -16.30 17.88
C VAL A 629 -41.48 -15.45 19.15
N LEU A 630 -40.72 -14.38 19.30
CA LEU A 630 -40.94 -13.34 20.28
C LEU A 630 -42.30 -12.72 19.94
N GLU A 631 -43.40 -13.28 20.51
CA GLU A 631 -44.68 -12.63 20.45
C GLU A 631 -44.56 -11.25 21.09
N ASN A 632 -45.09 -10.26 20.42
CA ASN A 632 -45.15 -8.86 20.83
C ASN A 632 -45.92 -8.70 22.16
N LYS A 633 -45.29 -9.04 23.26
CA LYS A 633 -45.72 -8.68 24.61
C LYS A 633 -44.55 -8.01 25.30
N ASP A 634 -44.71 -6.74 25.56
CA ASP A 634 -43.95 -5.87 26.45
C ASP A 634 -42.49 -6.23 26.65
N MET A 635 -41.62 -5.76 25.73
CA MET A 635 -40.17 -6.02 25.74
C MET A 635 -39.41 -5.34 26.91
N GLU A 636 -40.11 -4.87 27.96
CA GLU A 636 -39.48 -4.33 29.16
C GLU A 636 -39.17 -5.40 30.24
N ASP A 637 -39.81 -6.59 30.21
CA ASP A 637 -39.75 -7.58 31.31
C ASP A 637 -39.35 -9.01 30.86
N VAL A 638 -38.66 -9.23 29.80
CA VAL A 638 -38.20 -10.60 29.45
C VAL A 638 -36.90 -10.95 30.20
N ALA A 639 -37.08 -11.57 31.38
CA ALA A 639 -36.03 -12.33 32.04
C ALA A 639 -35.70 -13.58 31.21
N ILE A 640 -34.60 -13.59 30.50
CA ILE A 640 -34.11 -14.76 29.74
C ILE A 640 -33.55 -15.75 30.74
N SER A 641 -34.16 -16.96 30.85
CA SER A 641 -33.58 -18.09 31.51
C SER A 641 -32.24 -18.47 30.86
N GLN A 642 -31.17 -18.48 31.68
CA GLN A 642 -29.83 -18.83 31.29
C GLN A 642 -29.75 -20.34 30.98
N GLU A 643 -29.82 -20.71 29.70
CA GLU A 643 -29.19 -21.94 29.24
C GLU A 643 -28.01 -21.54 28.35
N ARG A 644 -26.82 -21.68 28.92
CA ARG A 644 -25.56 -21.51 28.21
C ARG A 644 -25.39 -22.67 27.22
N GLN A 645 -25.69 -22.44 25.93
CA GLN A 645 -25.16 -23.29 24.87
C GLN A 645 -23.93 -22.61 24.29
N ASN A 646 -22.78 -23.28 24.40
CA ASN A 646 -21.52 -22.85 23.79
C ASN A 646 -21.67 -22.77 22.27
N LEU A 647 -21.74 -21.55 21.75
CA LEU A 647 -21.89 -21.25 20.32
C LEU A 647 -20.55 -21.19 19.59
N ALA A 648 -19.44 -21.31 20.28
CA ALA A 648 -18.13 -21.40 19.66
C ALA A 648 -17.88 -22.83 19.16
N VAL A 649 -17.84 -23.00 17.83
CA VAL A 649 -17.36 -24.27 17.26
C VAL A 649 -15.87 -24.38 17.54
N PRO A 650 -15.37 -25.42 18.21
CA PRO A 650 -13.96 -25.63 18.45
C PRO A 650 -13.17 -25.68 17.14
N GLN A 651 -11.98 -25.07 17.10
CA GLN A 651 -11.10 -25.07 15.89
C GLN A 651 -10.93 -26.45 15.23
N PRO A 652 -10.84 -27.57 15.97
CA PRO A 652 -10.78 -28.90 15.37
C PRO A 652 -12.01 -29.30 14.53
N GLN A 653 -13.20 -28.78 14.86
CA GLN A 653 -14.43 -29.06 14.07
C GLN A 653 -14.47 -28.23 12.80
N LEU A 654 -13.92 -27.02 12.81
CA LEU A 654 -13.72 -26.19 11.63
C LEU A 654 -12.76 -26.86 10.63
N GLU A 655 -11.65 -27.42 11.12
CA GLU A 655 -10.68 -28.16 10.31
C GLU A 655 -11.27 -29.47 9.75
N GLN A 656 -12.06 -30.19 10.52
CA GLN A 656 -12.74 -31.41 10.06
C GLN A 656 -13.82 -31.12 9.01
N ALA A 657 -14.61 -30.06 9.19
CA ALA A 657 -15.58 -29.61 8.19
C ALA A 657 -14.88 -29.19 6.88
N ASN A 658 -13.77 -28.46 6.98
CA ASN A 658 -12.96 -28.10 5.81
C ASN A 658 -12.35 -29.33 5.11
N GLN A 659 -11.86 -30.33 5.87
CA GLN A 659 -11.33 -31.58 5.29
C GLN A 659 -12.41 -32.41 4.57
N ALA A 660 -13.63 -32.44 5.11
CA ALA A 660 -14.77 -33.10 4.45
C ALA A 660 -15.18 -32.40 3.15
N LEU A 661 -15.13 -31.05 3.10
CA LEU A 661 -15.40 -30.25 1.91
C LEU A 661 -14.34 -30.44 0.81
N VAL A 662 -13.06 -30.51 1.19
CA VAL A 662 -11.95 -30.79 0.25
C VAL A 662 -12.09 -32.17 -0.38
N ALA A 663 -12.56 -33.17 0.39
CA ALA A 663 -12.79 -34.52 -0.13
C ALA A 663 -13.93 -34.59 -1.15
N GLN A 664 -14.89 -33.66 -1.13
CA GLN A 664 -16.03 -33.61 -2.06
C GLN A 664 -15.78 -32.75 -3.29
N SER A 665 -14.90 -31.75 -3.23
CA SER A 665 -14.76 -30.71 -4.28
C SER A 665 -13.58 -30.91 -5.25
N GLY A 666 -12.81 -31.98 -5.13
CA GLY A 666 -11.62 -32.17 -5.96
C GLY A 666 -10.49 -31.17 -5.63
N ALA A 667 -10.04 -30.39 -6.61
CA ALA A 667 -8.90 -29.47 -6.43
C ALA A 667 -9.26 -28.07 -5.87
N GLN A 668 -10.54 -27.67 -5.86
CA GLN A 668 -10.98 -26.34 -5.40
C GLN A 668 -11.44 -26.37 -3.93
N GLU A 669 -10.82 -25.53 -3.09
CA GLU A 669 -11.26 -25.35 -1.70
C GLU A 669 -12.28 -24.20 -1.58
N TYR A 670 -13.32 -24.40 -0.78
CA TYR A 670 -14.32 -23.39 -0.50
C TYR A 670 -14.08 -22.70 0.85
N ALA A 671 -14.44 -21.41 0.92
CA ALA A 671 -14.41 -20.64 2.14
C ALA A 671 -15.47 -21.15 3.15
N PRO A 672 -15.23 -21.04 4.47
CA PRO A 672 -16.21 -21.40 5.47
C PRO A 672 -17.54 -20.64 5.27
N HIS A 673 -18.66 -21.35 5.20
CA HIS A 673 -20.00 -20.78 5.14
C HIS A 673 -20.47 -20.47 6.58
N VAL A 674 -20.45 -19.20 6.96
CA VAL A 674 -20.59 -18.76 8.35
C VAL A 674 -21.95 -18.17 8.70
N ILE A 675 -22.70 -17.72 7.69
CA ILE A 675 -24.13 -17.32 7.80
C ILE A 675 -24.87 -17.83 6.54
N SER A 676 -26.16 -18.15 6.67
CA SER A 676 -26.90 -18.68 5.53
C SER A 676 -27.02 -17.68 4.38
N THR A 677 -27.07 -18.18 3.15
CA THR A 677 -27.22 -17.35 1.93
C THR A 677 -28.50 -16.48 1.97
N PRO A 678 -29.68 -16.97 2.42
CA PRO A 678 -30.84 -16.12 2.65
C PRO A 678 -30.58 -14.98 3.62
N LEU A 679 -29.93 -15.22 4.77
CA LEU A 679 -29.62 -14.18 5.76
C LEU A 679 -28.63 -13.15 5.21
N SER A 680 -27.60 -13.61 4.48
CA SER A 680 -26.65 -12.75 3.77
C SER A 680 -27.38 -11.83 2.75
N PHE A 681 -28.37 -12.36 2.02
CA PHE A 681 -29.18 -11.56 1.10
C PHE A 681 -30.02 -10.50 1.83
N LEU A 682 -30.66 -10.85 2.95
CA LEU A 682 -31.48 -9.91 3.73
C LEU A 682 -30.67 -8.71 4.20
N ILE A 683 -29.47 -8.94 4.78
CA ILE A 683 -28.63 -7.83 5.24
C ILE A 683 -28.05 -7.03 4.06
N LYS A 684 -27.69 -7.68 2.96
CA LYS A 684 -27.29 -7.02 1.72
C LYS A 684 -28.38 -6.07 1.19
N SER A 685 -29.63 -6.54 1.16
CA SER A 685 -30.80 -5.74 0.82
C SER A 685 -31.04 -4.56 1.78
N ALA A 686 -30.82 -4.76 3.08
CA ALA A 686 -30.95 -3.68 4.06
C ALA A 686 -29.84 -2.62 3.92
N LEU A 687 -28.61 -3.02 3.58
CA LEU A 687 -27.51 -2.11 3.26
C LEU A 687 -27.76 -1.30 1.97
N ASN A 688 -28.46 -1.87 1.00
CA ASN A 688 -28.91 -1.14 -0.18
C ASN A 688 -29.93 -0.04 0.23
N THR A 689 -30.88 -0.36 1.14
CA THR A 689 -31.82 0.62 1.65
C THR A 689 -31.14 1.73 2.48
N ASN A 690 -29.97 1.47 3.08
CA ASN A 690 -29.19 2.52 3.74
C ASN A 690 -28.69 3.61 2.75
N ILE A 691 -28.55 3.28 1.48
CA ILE A 691 -28.24 4.24 0.42
C ILE A 691 -29.50 4.87 -0.15
N PHE A 692 -30.51 4.06 -0.54
CA PHE A 692 -31.63 4.58 -1.30
C PHE A 692 -32.81 5.04 -0.46
N GLY A 693 -32.91 4.63 0.82
CA GLY A 693 -34.04 4.93 1.69
C GLY A 693 -35.32 4.25 1.21
N GLU A 694 -36.46 4.78 1.66
CA GLU A 694 -37.80 4.44 1.25
C GLU A 694 -38.70 5.70 1.24
N PRO A 695 -39.86 5.69 0.59
CA PRO A 695 -40.79 6.79 0.72
C PRO A 695 -41.06 7.14 2.19
N GLY A 696 -40.82 8.41 2.54
CA GLY A 696 -40.97 8.93 3.91
C GLY A 696 -39.65 9.04 4.71
N TRP A 697 -38.57 8.39 4.31
CA TRP A 697 -37.30 8.56 4.98
C TRP A 697 -36.08 8.28 4.05
N GLN A 698 -34.98 8.91 4.35
CA GLN A 698 -33.71 8.81 3.61
C GLN A 698 -32.68 8.02 4.40
N GLY A 699 -31.91 7.18 3.70
CA GLY A 699 -30.78 6.46 4.26
C GLY A 699 -29.58 7.37 4.56
N THR A 700 -28.71 6.96 5.48
CA THR A 700 -27.53 7.79 5.86
C THR A 700 -26.45 7.82 4.78
N GLY A 701 -26.41 6.86 3.86
CA GLY A 701 -25.46 6.73 2.76
C GLY A 701 -25.93 7.29 1.40
N TRP A 702 -27.01 8.06 1.37
CA TRP A 702 -27.74 8.50 0.16
C TRP A 702 -26.86 9.14 -0.94
N ARG A 703 -25.73 9.75 -0.56
CA ARG A 703 -24.80 10.37 -1.53
C ARG A 703 -24.27 9.36 -2.53
N ALA A 704 -23.99 8.12 -2.09
CA ALA A 704 -23.49 7.07 -2.97
C ALA A 704 -24.42 6.79 -4.15
N GLY A 705 -25.74 6.75 -3.91
CA GLY A 705 -26.74 6.58 -4.98
C GLY A 705 -26.73 7.74 -5.99
N ARG A 706 -26.58 8.98 -5.51
CA ARG A 706 -26.47 10.17 -6.35
C ARG A 706 -25.16 10.19 -7.17
N ASP A 707 -24.03 9.86 -6.53
CA ASP A 707 -22.68 10.05 -7.10
C ASP A 707 -22.29 8.90 -8.04
N LEU A 708 -22.72 7.68 -7.76
CA LEU A 708 -22.44 6.50 -8.57
C LEU A 708 -23.53 6.24 -9.64
N GLN A 709 -24.78 6.70 -9.42
CA GLN A 709 -25.93 6.47 -10.31
C GLN A 709 -26.15 4.98 -10.62
N ARG A 710 -26.06 4.11 -9.59
CA ARG A 710 -26.21 2.66 -9.65
C ARG A 710 -27.10 2.20 -8.51
N HIS A 711 -27.90 1.12 -8.74
CA HIS A 711 -28.86 0.58 -7.76
C HIS A 711 -28.36 -0.71 -7.06
N ASP A 712 -27.29 -1.30 -7.52
CA ASP A 712 -26.71 -2.57 -7.07
C ASP A 712 -25.60 -2.41 -6.00
N ILE A 713 -25.57 -1.25 -5.36
CA ILE A 713 -24.63 -0.90 -4.29
C ILE A 713 -25.34 -0.87 -2.94
N GLY A 714 -24.59 -1.13 -1.90
CA GLY A 714 -25.04 -1.00 -0.52
C GLY A 714 -23.90 -0.61 0.42
N GLY A 715 -24.21 0.04 1.52
CA GLY A 715 -23.15 0.46 2.44
C GLY A 715 -23.69 1.03 3.74
N LYS A 716 -22.77 1.29 4.67
CA LYS A 716 -23.04 1.78 6.01
C LYS A 716 -22.05 2.84 6.45
N THR A 717 -22.56 3.93 6.95
CA THR A 717 -21.78 4.96 7.64
C THR A 717 -21.43 4.51 9.05
N GLY A 718 -20.20 4.82 9.49
CA GLY A 718 -19.77 4.71 10.87
C GLY A 718 -19.32 6.06 11.40
N THR A 719 -19.71 6.40 12.61
CA THR A 719 -19.25 7.60 13.33
C THR A 719 -19.17 7.23 14.79
N THR A 720 -18.05 7.49 15.43
CA THR A 720 -17.87 7.29 16.86
C THR A 720 -18.31 8.50 17.65
N ASN A 721 -18.42 8.36 18.96
CA ASN A 721 -18.69 9.47 19.86
C ASN A 721 -17.67 10.60 19.64
N SER A 722 -18.15 11.84 19.66
CA SER A 722 -17.34 13.03 19.35
C SER A 722 -16.68 13.04 17.97
N SER A 723 -17.11 12.14 17.07
CA SER A 723 -16.55 12.03 15.69
C SER A 723 -15.02 11.85 15.66
N LYS A 724 -14.47 10.99 16.52
CA LYS A 724 -13.03 10.67 16.50
C LYS A 724 -12.64 9.81 15.30
N ASP A 725 -13.54 8.89 14.94
CA ASP A 725 -13.41 8.00 13.80
C ASP A 725 -14.64 8.11 12.91
N ALA A 726 -14.40 8.23 11.62
CA ALA A 726 -15.44 8.20 10.62
C ALA A 726 -15.17 7.08 9.61
N TRP A 727 -16.22 6.32 9.29
CA TRP A 727 -16.16 5.14 8.43
C TRP A 727 -17.23 5.18 7.36
N PHE A 728 -16.93 4.57 6.23
CA PHE A 728 -17.90 4.09 5.27
C PHE A 728 -17.45 2.75 4.72
N SER A 729 -18.31 1.73 4.86
CA SER A 729 -18.03 0.39 4.34
C SER A 729 -19.23 -0.08 3.52
N GLY A 730 -18.96 -0.72 2.41
CA GLY A 730 -20.03 -1.16 1.50
C GLY A 730 -19.52 -2.01 0.36
N TYR A 731 -20.47 -2.38 -0.50
CA TYR A 731 -20.24 -3.30 -1.60
C TYR A 731 -20.80 -2.75 -2.93
N GLY A 732 -20.27 -3.28 -4.02
CA GLY A 732 -20.81 -3.30 -5.37
C GLY A 732 -20.56 -4.66 -6.01
N PRO A 733 -20.93 -4.86 -7.29
CA PRO A 733 -20.63 -6.09 -8.01
C PRO A 733 -19.13 -6.46 -7.95
N GLY A 734 -18.82 -7.60 -7.35
CA GLY A 734 -17.46 -8.14 -7.26
C GLY A 734 -16.48 -7.35 -6.39
N VAL A 735 -16.95 -6.39 -5.59
CA VAL A 735 -16.08 -5.53 -4.76
C VAL A 735 -16.71 -5.18 -3.43
N VAL A 736 -15.90 -5.24 -2.36
CA VAL A 736 -16.22 -4.71 -1.03
C VAL A 736 -15.12 -3.74 -0.63
N THR A 737 -15.52 -2.55 -0.16
CA THR A 737 -14.58 -1.49 0.20
C THR A 737 -14.92 -0.91 1.57
N SER A 738 -13.90 -0.74 2.41
CA SER A 738 -13.97 -0.06 3.71
C SER A 738 -13.02 1.15 3.71
N VAL A 739 -13.54 2.31 4.10
CA VAL A 739 -12.79 3.56 4.25
C VAL A 739 -12.91 4.05 5.68
N TRP A 740 -11.79 4.44 6.24
CA TRP A 740 -11.67 5.10 7.54
C TRP A 740 -10.95 6.45 7.39
N ILE A 741 -11.33 7.43 8.20
CA ILE A 741 -10.63 8.70 8.38
C ILE A 741 -10.65 9.11 9.85
N GLY A 742 -9.51 9.63 10.36
CA GLY A 742 -9.34 10.07 11.74
C GLY A 742 -7.94 10.61 12.01
N PHE A 743 -7.72 11.09 13.21
CA PHE A 743 -6.40 11.45 13.69
C PHE A 743 -5.70 10.26 14.34
N ASP A 744 -4.37 10.17 14.23
CA ASP A 744 -3.59 9.18 14.98
C ASP A 744 -3.63 9.47 16.49
N ASP A 745 -3.73 10.73 16.88
CA ASP A 745 -3.98 11.14 18.26
C ASP A 745 -5.46 10.95 18.63
N HIS A 746 -5.76 9.91 19.40
CA HIS A 746 -7.11 9.56 19.86
C HIS A 746 -7.79 10.62 20.73
N ARG A 747 -7.08 11.67 21.15
CA ARG A 747 -7.65 12.79 21.92
C ARG A 747 -8.35 13.78 21.01
N ARG A 748 -7.98 13.87 19.73
CA ARG A 748 -8.56 14.80 18.76
C ARG A 748 -9.84 14.24 18.14
N ASP A 749 -10.79 15.12 17.96
CA ASP A 749 -12.05 14.86 17.24
C ASP A 749 -11.95 15.41 15.81
N LEU A 750 -12.64 14.79 14.86
CA LEU A 750 -12.72 15.31 13.47
C LEU A 750 -13.41 16.69 13.40
N GLY A 751 -14.15 17.04 14.43
CA GLY A 751 -14.66 18.38 14.64
C GLY A 751 -15.86 18.77 13.79
N ARG A 752 -15.90 20.07 13.43
CA ARG A 752 -17.02 20.69 12.73
C ARG A 752 -16.54 21.80 11.80
N THR A 753 -17.20 21.96 10.66
CA THR A 753 -16.94 23.06 9.73
C THR A 753 -18.16 23.90 9.46
N THR A 754 -17.92 25.19 9.16
CA THR A 754 -18.96 26.13 8.72
C THR A 754 -18.81 26.38 7.22
N ALA A 755 -19.93 26.56 6.52
CA ALA A 755 -19.93 26.93 5.12
C ALA A 755 -19.23 28.27 4.92
N SER A 756 -18.37 28.36 3.91
CA SER A 756 -17.58 29.57 3.62
C SER A 756 -17.88 30.18 2.24
N GLY A 757 -18.55 29.43 1.35
CA GLY A 757 -18.67 29.78 -0.08
C GLY A 757 -17.34 29.81 -0.84
N ALA A 758 -16.21 29.47 -0.17
CA ALA A 758 -14.87 29.46 -0.75
C ALA A 758 -14.51 28.12 -1.39
N ILE A 759 -15.16 27.04 -0.97
CA ILE A 759 -14.99 25.69 -1.49
C ILE A 759 -16.33 25.29 -2.15
N LYS A 760 -16.27 24.96 -3.44
CA LYS A 760 -17.44 24.50 -4.18
C LYS A 760 -17.98 23.21 -3.54
N ASP A 761 -19.28 23.09 -3.40
CA ASP A 761 -19.98 21.91 -2.87
C ASP A 761 -19.53 21.50 -1.45
N GLN A 762 -19.00 22.44 -0.67
CA GLN A 762 -18.56 22.19 0.71
C GLN A 762 -19.72 21.68 1.58
N ILE A 763 -19.53 20.48 2.15
CA ILE A 763 -20.44 19.94 3.17
C ILE A 763 -20.07 20.58 4.52
N SER A 764 -20.97 21.35 5.12
CA SER A 764 -20.80 21.98 6.45
C SER A 764 -21.39 21.11 7.57
N GLY A 765 -21.12 21.47 8.82
CA GLY A 765 -21.61 20.77 10.01
C GLY A 765 -20.57 19.87 10.66
N TYR A 766 -21.01 18.99 11.55
CA TYR A 766 -20.15 18.00 12.20
C TYR A 766 -19.58 17.00 11.19
N GLU A 767 -18.31 16.60 11.41
CA GLU A 767 -17.68 15.54 10.65
C GLU A 767 -18.23 14.18 11.08
N GLY A 768 -18.27 13.24 10.15
CA GLY A 768 -18.78 11.88 10.38
C GLY A 768 -18.73 11.03 9.11
N GLY A 769 -19.18 9.80 9.18
CA GLY A 769 -19.02 8.81 8.09
C GLY A 769 -19.47 9.31 6.73
N ALA A 770 -20.68 9.88 6.65
CA ALA A 770 -21.26 10.37 5.39
C ALA A 770 -20.57 11.62 4.81
N LYS A 771 -19.84 12.40 5.63
CA LYS A 771 -19.15 13.62 5.20
C LYS A 771 -17.66 13.41 5.00
N SER A 772 -17.05 12.56 5.84
CA SER A 772 -15.59 12.48 5.95
C SER A 772 -14.99 11.21 5.33
N ALA A 773 -15.70 10.07 5.36
CA ALA A 773 -15.23 8.81 4.80
C ALA A 773 -15.91 8.45 3.47
N GLN A 774 -17.23 8.66 3.37
CA GLN A 774 -18.01 8.30 2.19
C GLN A 774 -17.49 8.92 0.88
N PRO A 775 -17.03 10.21 0.82
CA PRO A 775 -16.56 10.77 -0.44
C PRO A 775 -15.38 10.00 -1.06
N ALA A 776 -14.48 9.45 -0.25
CA ALA A 776 -13.41 8.59 -0.76
C ALA A 776 -13.94 7.25 -1.26
N TRP A 777 -14.93 6.68 -0.56
CA TRP A 777 -15.60 5.46 -0.99
C TRP A 777 -16.33 5.67 -2.31
N ASP A 778 -17.12 6.74 -2.43
CA ASP A 778 -17.87 7.07 -3.64
C ASP A 778 -16.94 7.28 -4.85
N ALA A 779 -15.85 8.04 -4.68
CA ALA A 779 -14.88 8.29 -5.73
C ALA A 779 -14.15 7.01 -6.19
N TYR A 780 -13.75 6.16 -5.24
CA TYR A 780 -13.12 4.88 -5.54
C TYR A 780 -14.07 3.92 -6.23
N MET A 781 -15.27 3.70 -5.69
CA MET A 781 -16.25 2.77 -6.24
C MET A 781 -16.73 3.20 -7.64
N LYS A 782 -16.86 4.51 -7.89
CA LYS A 782 -17.16 5.03 -9.22
C LYS A 782 -16.10 4.60 -10.25
N ALA A 783 -14.83 4.71 -9.90
CA ALA A 783 -13.71 4.32 -10.78
C ALA A 783 -13.61 2.79 -11.00
N VAL A 784 -13.88 2.00 -9.96
CA VAL A 784 -13.79 0.53 -10.02
C VAL A 784 -14.97 -0.08 -10.74
N LEU A 785 -16.16 0.49 -10.58
CA LEU A 785 -17.39 0.01 -11.23
C LEU A 785 -17.64 0.61 -12.61
N GLU A 786 -16.73 1.47 -13.10
CA GLU A 786 -16.79 2.00 -14.45
C GLU A 786 -16.74 0.87 -15.48
N GLY A 787 -17.77 0.80 -16.34
CA GLY A 787 -17.91 -0.26 -17.36
C GLY A 787 -18.40 -1.62 -16.82
N VAL A 788 -18.62 -1.75 -15.50
CA VAL A 788 -19.21 -2.97 -14.91
C VAL A 788 -20.73 -2.89 -15.02
N PRO A 789 -21.42 -3.86 -15.68
CA PRO A 789 -22.87 -3.88 -15.78
C PRO A 789 -23.54 -3.92 -14.40
N GLU A 790 -24.71 -3.27 -14.27
CA GLU A 790 -25.52 -3.39 -13.04
C GLU A 790 -26.01 -4.83 -12.85
N GLN A 791 -25.97 -5.29 -11.61
CA GLN A 791 -26.46 -6.61 -11.22
C GLN A 791 -27.65 -6.44 -10.28
N PRO A 792 -28.88 -6.77 -10.73
CA PRO A 792 -30.07 -6.64 -9.88
C PRO A 792 -29.93 -7.52 -8.63
N LEU A 793 -30.49 -7.03 -7.53
CA LEU A 793 -30.52 -7.75 -6.26
C LEU A 793 -31.56 -8.86 -6.33
N THR A 794 -31.16 -10.06 -6.72
CA THR A 794 -32.07 -11.21 -6.92
C THR A 794 -32.13 -12.09 -5.67
N PRO A 795 -33.36 -12.34 -5.13
CA PRO A 795 -33.52 -13.24 -3.99
C PRO A 795 -33.02 -14.67 -4.30
N PRO A 796 -32.18 -15.25 -3.45
CA PRO A 796 -31.76 -16.66 -3.59
C PRO A 796 -32.87 -17.62 -3.14
N PRO A 797 -32.77 -18.93 -3.42
CA PRO A 797 -33.64 -19.96 -2.85
C PRO A 797 -33.72 -19.83 -1.32
N GLY A 798 -34.92 -20.06 -0.76
CA GLY A 798 -35.19 -19.88 0.68
C GLY A 798 -35.50 -18.45 1.13
N VAL A 799 -35.57 -17.50 0.16
CA VAL A 799 -36.08 -16.14 0.40
C VAL A 799 -37.42 -15.98 -0.27
N VAL A 800 -38.41 -15.54 0.49
CA VAL A 800 -39.75 -15.20 0.00
C VAL A 800 -39.99 -13.71 0.08
N THR A 801 -40.82 -13.20 -0.86
CA THR A 801 -41.20 -11.79 -0.89
C THR A 801 -42.69 -11.69 -0.64
N VAL A 802 -43.08 -10.92 0.37
CA VAL A 802 -44.49 -10.66 0.68
C VAL A 802 -44.75 -9.16 0.89
N ASN A 803 -45.97 -8.72 0.59
CA ASN A 803 -46.35 -7.34 0.84
C ASN A 803 -46.73 -7.17 2.31
N ILE A 804 -46.11 -6.17 2.95
CA ILE A 804 -46.37 -5.82 4.35
C ILE A 804 -46.82 -4.36 4.45
N ASP A 805 -47.57 -4.04 5.49
CA ASP A 805 -47.78 -2.66 5.91
C ASP A 805 -46.51 -2.06 6.52
N ARG A 806 -46.16 -0.84 6.12
CA ARG A 806 -44.93 -0.18 6.54
C ARG A 806 -44.87 0.18 8.01
N SER A 807 -46.03 0.37 8.65
CA SER A 807 -46.14 0.79 10.05
C SER A 807 -46.25 -0.39 11.00
N THR A 808 -46.90 -1.48 10.61
CA THR A 808 -47.15 -2.65 11.49
C THR A 808 -46.24 -3.83 11.19
N GLY A 809 -45.61 -3.89 9.99
CA GLY A 809 -44.85 -5.03 9.53
C GLY A 809 -45.67 -6.28 9.22
N GLN A 810 -46.99 -6.23 9.33
CA GLN A 810 -47.93 -7.33 9.05
C GLN A 810 -48.33 -7.37 7.59
N LEU A 811 -48.92 -8.48 7.12
CA LEU A 811 -49.39 -8.62 5.74
C LEU A 811 -50.40 -7.52 5.36
N ALA A 812 -50.22 -6.92 4.18
CA ALA A 812 -51.10 -5.89 3.68
C ALA A 812 -51.04 -5.76 2.17
N ASN A 813 -52.16 -5.39 1.54
CA ASN A 813 -52.29 -5.15 0.10
C ASN A 813 -52.87 -3.74 -0.21
N GLY A 814 -52.58 -2.75 0.61
CA GLY A 814 -53.09 -1.37 0.50
C GLY A 814 -52.00 -0.35 0.13
N GLY A 815 -52.41 0.94 0.07
CA GLY A 815 -51.53 2.04 -0.33
C GLY A 815 -50.30 2.30 0.58
N ASN A 816 -50.30 1.81 1.83
CA ASN A 816 -49.14 1.84 2.74
C ASN A 816 -48.29 0.55 2.67
N SER A 817 -48.57 -0.35 1.72
CA SER A 817 -47.84 -1.60 1.62
C SER A 817 -46.49 -1.44 0.91
N ARG A 818 -45.62 -2.40 1.14
CA ARG A 818 -44.33 -2.60 0.43
C ARG A 818 -44.00 -4.07 0.32
N ALA A 819 -43.29 -4.43 -0.73
CA ALA A 819 -42.65 -5.74 -0.82
C ALA A 819 -41.47 -5.84 0.17
N GLU A 820 -41.45 -6.84 1.04
CA GLU A 820 -40.41 -7.12 1.99
C GLU A 820 -39.91 -8.56 1.86
N TYR A 821 -38.62 -8.78 2.13
CA TYR A 821 -37.96 -10.06 2.01
C TYR A 821 -37.91 -10.77 3.37
N PHE A 822 -38.13 -12.09 3.35
CA PHE A 822 -38.09 -12.95 4.53
C PHE A 822 -37.39 -14.25 4.19
N ILE A 823 -36.74 -14.86 5.19
CA ILE A 823 -36.39 -16.26 5.11
C ILE A 823 -37.70 -17.05 5.10
N GLU A 824 -37.84 -18.03 4.24
CA GLU A 824 -39.06 -18.86 4.12
C GLU A 824 -39.47 -19.43 5.50
N GLY A 825 -40.74 -19.26 5.85
CA GLY A 825 -41.27 -19.64 7.17
C GLY A 825 -41.16 -18.57 8.27
N THR A 826 -40.50 -17.43 8.00
CA THR A 826 -40.40 -16.30 8.97
C THR A 826 -41.28 -15.09 8.59
N GLN A 827 -41.99 -15.17 7.47
CA GLN A 827 -42.93 -14.11 7.02
C GLN A 827 -44.13 -14.00 7.97
N PRO A 828 -44.68 -12.77 8.13
CA PRO A 828 -45.88 -12.59 8.96
C PRO A 828 -47.07 -13.37 8.40
N THR A 829 -47.88 -13.91 9.30
CA THR A 829 -49.12 -14.64 8.97
C THR A 829 -50.40 -13.84 9.24
N THR A 830 -50.28 -12.74 10.00
CA THR A 830 -51.40 -11.88 10.37
C THR A 830 -51.55 -10.73 9.41
N GLN A 831 -52.81 -10.35 9.10
CA GLN A 831 -53.14 -9.17 8.30
C GLN A 831 -53.04 -7.90 9.16
N ALA A 832 -52.59 -6.79 8.56
CA ALA A 832 -52.64 -5.48 9.19
C ALA A 832 -54.10 -5.06 9.38
N VAL A 833 -54.45 -4.81 10.61
CA VAL A 833 -55.78 -4.21 10.93
C VAL A 833 -55.57 -2.70 10.95
N HIS A 834 -56.06 -2.01 9.92
CA HIS A 834 -56.23 -0.59 10.04
C HIS A 834 -57.57 -0.35 10.74
N GLU A 835 -57.55 0.19 11.96
CA GLU A 835 -58.76 0.77 12.53
C GLU A 835 -59.24 1.83 11.55
N VAL A 836 -60.30 1.52 10.81
CA VAL A 836 -61.04 2.51 10.10
C VAL A 836 -61.60 3.43 11.17
N GLY A 837 -61.07 4.64 11.23
CA GLY A 837 -61.55 5.63 12.19
C GLY A 837 -63.09 5.71 12.06
N THR A 838 -63.82 5.15 13.01
CA THR A 838 -65.19 5.48 13.23
C THR A 838 -65.21 6.97 13.52
N GLU A 839 -65.79 7.74 12.60
CA GLU A 839 -66.19 9.11 12.89
C GLU A 839 -67.03 9.05 14.21
N ILE A 840 -66.42 9.50 15.30
CA ILE A 840 -67.14 9.77 16.53
C ILE A 840 -68.00 10.97 16.19
N ILE A 841 -69.27 10.72 15.91
CA ILE A 841 -70.25 11.75 15.90
C ILE A 841 -70.26 12.32 17.32
N ASP A 842 -69.74 13.50 17.49
CA ASP A 842 -69.67 14.26 18.74
C ASP A 842 -71.12 14.60 19.17
N ASN A 843 -71.63 13.86 20.16
CA ASN A 843 -72.74 14.23 20.95
C ASN A 843 -72.23 14.92 22.24
N GLY A 844 -71.69 16.12 22.08
CA GLY A 844 -71.43 17.18 23.02
C GLY A 844 -71.50 16.87 24.52
N GLU A 845 -70.59 16.04 25.09
CA GLU A 845 -70.30 16.03 26.47
C GLU A 845 -68.76 15.97 26.68
N THR A 846 -68.20 17.09 27.13
CA THR A 846 -66.85 17.25 27.57
C THR A 846 -66.61 16.50 28.88
N HIS A 847 -65.82 15.40 28.83
CA HIS A 847 -65.18 14.92 30.05
C HIS A 847 -63.69 15.11 29.90
N GLU A 848 -63.08 16.05 30.64
CA GLU A 848 -61.67 16.17 30.90
C GLU A 848 -61.19 14.87 31.54
N LEU A 849 -60.20 14.22 30.91
CA LEU A 849 -59.37 13.19 31.58
C LEU A 849 -57.91 13.66 31.56
N PHE A 850 -57.36 13.73 32.78
CA PHE A 850 -56.00 14.06 33.14
C PHE A 850 -54.96 13.07 32.59
#